data_eeedf121014fbd5d6364d5da34ce1804
#
_entry.id   eeedf121014fbd5d6364d5da34ce1804
#
_cell.length_a   1.000
_cell.length_b   1.000
_cell.length_c   1.000
_cell.angle_alpha   90.00
_cell.angle_beta   90.00
_cell.angle_gamma   90.00
#
_symmetry.space_group_name_H-M   'P 1'
#
loop_
_entity.id
_entity.type
_entity.pdbx_description
1 polymer ?
#
loop_
_entity_poly.entity_id
_entity_poly.type
_entity_poly.pdbx_seq_one_letter_code
_entity_poly.pdbx_strand_id
1 'polypeptide(L)'
;MRLTHESPRARWTIMASAWALVATLLLLHTLAVRDYLALVDLQGLRGAPAATTPLKRTLPLVYADAQLWVLNALDLQERGGARVRFTATDNAPFGREVHWSSPLVWIVAGAGHLRHLLTDEPLTLATERAVGWINFALLGTLIVALSAWAAHRAGAGAGLLVAVGMIGHRDFYDAFSPNYVDHHGLITAAAFGLVLGAVFMGGGWWRADPAHRPVLLLPNSRADVRRAAVVSALCGAVGLWLSAASTIPAIAFTAAAALAAVGWRGRAAQAHGAAFDAAAWRLWGRVGALASLFFYLLEYAPSHFGLRLEVNHPLYALAWWGGAEFVALLGERHLAPAAARAFPLRRWFVPALAVVAAPGALLLGGTAVFAVRDPFVGRLSHHVLEGMSLPALVRATGWDSFFLHVNETLLPALAAAVLLWARGTRERLALTFAAVATAGFVALACWQIRFWQNSSGPQLCLTLVVLAALTQDWGARARWLLVLGTTVGLFVPPTLTRVLALRETVRQRTAGRLDLAPALHRDIAAALRASQPAGDIVLLGCPSTSSGVGYYGRFQTVGTLYWENVAGLRAAAEIFSATNEAEARTLLRARQVTHIALTSDEDFLRDYFVLLHPGAPPADFAKTFGYQLFVQQQLPAWLRVLPYSPAPDLRRPGTRVLLLQVVPDQSDAEALYHIAAAQLANDDAPHAEQNLLAALDRTPAAARAEFGLNAGNLCYQTGARAAAARLYRAGLVHGGNATLATNLAWLLATDPAATVRHGADALALAERIAAARPDDFSSANVLAAALAENGRYPEAVVAATRALALAAAARDPAVTAPLERRLAAYQAGRPWRQ
;
A
#
# COMPACT_ATOMS: atom_id res chain seq x y z
N MET A 1 -38.24 -21.91 5.46
CA MET A 1 -38.86 -21.38 4.22
C MET A 1 -37.76 -20.87 3.33
N ARG A 2 -37.77 -21.19 2.04
CA ARG A 2 -36.79 -20.74 1.06
C ARG A 2 -37.21 -19.38 0.49
N LEU A 3 -36.24 -18.53 0.15
CA LEU A 3 -36.52 -17.27 -0.54
C LEU A 3 -37.11 -17.50 -1.92
N THR A 4 -36.58 -18.51 -2.65
CA THR A 4 -37.16 -18.99 -3.94
C THR A 4 -37.34 -20.50 -3.91
N HIS A 5 -38.28 -20.97 -4.71
CA HIS A 5 -38.63 -22.41 -4.83
C HIS A 5 -38.46 -22.82 -6.28
N GLU A 6 -37.46 -23.59 -6.57
CA GLU A 6 -37.13 -24.15 -7.87
C GLU A 6 -36.70 -25.62 -7.72
N SER A 7 -36.76 -26.38 -8.82
CA SER A 7 -36.22 -27.73 -8.83
C SER A 7 -34.69 -27.72 -8.60
N PRO A 8 -34.11 -28.80 -8.06
CA PRO A 8 -32.67 -28.89 -7.86
C PRO A 8 -31.86 -28.61 -9.13
N ARG A 9 -32.33 -29.11 -10.28
CA ARG A 9 -31.68 -28.89 -11.58
C ARG A 9 -31.72 -27.42 -11.98
N ALA A 10 -32.89 -26.79 -11.92
CA ALA A 10 -33.02 -25.35 -12.21
C ALA A 10 -32.16 -24.47 -11.30
N ARG A 11 -32.08 -24.80 -10.00
CA ARG A 11 -31.22 -24.12 -9.04
C ARG A 11 -29.78 -24.08 -9.48
N TRP A 12 -29.22 -25.24 -9.78
CA TRP A 12 -27.80 -25.30 -10.13
C TRP A 12 -27.52 -24.73 -11.52
N THR A 13 -28.45 -24.74 -12.46
CA THR A 13 -28.36 -24.05 -13.74
C THR A 13 -28.28 -22.53 -13.52
N ILE A 14 -29.16 -21.96 -12.69
CA ILE A 14 -29.17 -20.56 -12.34
C ILE A 14 -27.84 -20.17 -11.66
N MET A 15 -27.38 -20.99 -10.71
CA MET A 15 -26.11 -20.73 -10.04
C MET A 15 -24.90 -20.78 -10.99
N ALA A 16 -24.86 -21.77 -11.90
CA ALA A 16 -23.80 -21.84 -12.90
C ALA A 16 -23.76 -20.59 -13.80
N SER A 17 -24.92 -20.09 -14.23
CA SER A 17 -25.03 -18.85 -15.00
C SER A 17 -24.57 -17.63 -14.19
N ALA A 18 -24.94 -17.54 -12.91
CA ALA A 18 -24.50 -16.49 -12.00
C ALA A 18 -22.97 -16.51 -11.81
N TRP A 19 -22.40 -17.69 -11.57
CA TRP A 19 -20.95 -17.85 -11.43
C TRP A 19 -20.19 -17.50 -12.70
N ALA A 20 -20.70 -17.90 -13.86
CA ALA A 20 -20.10 -17.52 -15.14
C ALA A 20 -20.10 -16.00 -15.35
N LEU A 21 -21.23 -15.33 -15.06
CA LEU A 21 -21.32 -13.86 -15.12
C LEU A 21 -20.33 -13.19 -14.17
N VAL A 22 -20.32 -13.62 -12.91
CA VAL A 22 -19.42 -13.07 -11.89
C VAL A 22 -17.96 -13.29 -12.27
N ALA A 23 -17.59 -14.51 -12.71
CA ALA A 23 -16.23 -14.81 -13.16
C ALA A 23 -15.82 -13.94 -14.35
N THR A 24 -16.73 -13.70 -15.30
CA THR A 24 -16.50 -12.79 -16.43
C THR A 24 -16.24 -11.35 -15.97
N LEU A 25 -17.06 -10.82 -15.05
CA LEU A 25 -16.87 -9.48 -14.50
C LEU A 25 -15.56 -9.33 -13.72
N LEU A 26 -15.23 -10.31 -12.89
CA LEU A 26 -13.96 -10.36 -12.17
C LEU A 26 -12.75 -10.41 -13.12
N LEU A 27 -12.83 -11.23 -14.16
CA LEU A 27 -11.78 -11.34 -15.17
C LEU A 27 -11.60 -10.01 -15.91
N LEU A 28 -12.71 -9.41 -16.38
CA LEU A 28 -12.66 -8.11 -17.08
C LEU A 28 -12.06 -7.02 -16.21
N HIS A 29 -12.41 -6.98 -14.91
CA HIS A 29 -11.82 -6.01 -13.99
C HIS A 29 -10.34 -6.28 -13.76
N THR A 30 -9.95 -7.55 -13.53
CA THR A 30 -8.55 -7.94 -13.34
C THR A 30 -7.70 -7.57 -14.55
N LEU A 31 -8.19 -7.82 -15.76
CA LEU A 31 -7.51 -7.44 -17.00
C LEU A 31 -7.42 -5.91 -17.15
N ALA A 32 -8.49 -5.17 -16.85
CA ALA A 32 -8.49 -3.72 -16.91
C ALA A 32 -7.50 -3.08 -15.91
N VAL A 33 -7.40 -3.61 -14.68
CA VAL A 33 -6.40 -3.18 -13.69
C VAL A 33 -5.00 -3.50 -14.18
N ARG A 34 -4.78 -4.67 -14.76
CA ARG A 34 -3.49 -5.06 -15.32
C ARG A 34 -3.07 -4.14 -16.47
N ASP A 35 -3.99 -3.78 -17.36
CA ASP A 35 -3.71 -2.83 -18.45
C ASP A 35 -3.40 -1.43 -17.91
N TYR A 36 -4.11 -1.01 -16.86
CA TYR A 36 -3.84 0.25 -16.15
C TYR A 36 -2.44 0.27 -15.54
N LEU A 37 -2.06 -0.80 -14.83
CA LEU A 37 -0.74 -0.91 -14.20
C LEU A 37 0.39 -1.01 -15.24
N ALA A 38 0.14 -1.67 -16.38
CA ALA A 38 1.09 -1.70 -17.49
C ALA A 38 1.30 -0.29 -18.07
N LEU A 39 0.25 0.53 -18.13
CA LEU A 39 0.37 1.92 -18.55
C LEU A 39 1.19 2.75 -17.55
N VAL A 40 0.95 2.59 -16.24
CA VAL A 40 1.76 3.23 -15.17
C VAL A 40 3.23 2.80 -15.25
N ASP A 41 3.47 1.52 -15.50
CA ASP A 41 4.83 0.97 -15.64
C ASP A 41 5.58 1.58 -16.83
N LEU A 42 4.90 1.71 -17.97
CA LEU A 42 5.49 2.33 -19.18
C LEU A 42 5.86 3.81 -18.96
N GLN A 43 5.07 4.56 -18.18
CA GLN A 43 5.39 5.94 -17.84
C GLN A 43 6.69 6.02 -17.03
N GLY A 44 6.90 5.10 -16.09
CA GLY A 44 8.12 5.06 -15.28
C GLY A 44 9.38 4.56 -15.98
N LEU A 45 9.25 3.99 -17.19
CA LEU A 45 10.38 3.41 -17.92
C LEU A 45 10.85 4.28 -19.11
N ARG A 46 10.10 5.29 -19.49
CA ARG A 46 10.45 6.16 -20.62
C ARG A 46 11.69 6.98 -20.28
N GLY A 47 12.83 6.64 -20.91
CA GLY A 47 14.11 7.32 -20.75
C GLY A 47 15.14 6.61 -19.88
N ALA A 48 14.79 5.54 -19.16
CA ALA A 48 15.80 4.73 -18.49
C ALA A 48 16.50 3.82 -19.50
N PRO A 49 17.86 3.81 -19.57
CA PRO A 49 18.56 2.82 -20.40
C PRO A 49 18.18 1.42 -19.97
N ALA A 50 17.79 0.57 -20.90
CA ALA A 50 17.34 -0.80 -20.65
C ALA A 50 18.35 -1.66 -19.85
N ALA A 51 19.61 -1.24 -19.80
CA ALA A 51 20.71 -1.92 -19.11
C ALA A 51 20.85 -1.55 -17.62
N THR A 52 20.20 -0.49 -17.12
CA THR A 52 20.43 0.03 -15.76
C THR A 52 19.32 -0.32 -14.75
N THR A 53 18.35 -1.13 -15.11
CA THR A 53 17.30 -1.55 -14.19
C THR A 53 17.44 -3.01 -13.75
N PRO A 54 18.30 -3.31 -12.75
CA PRO A 54 18.26 -4.61 -12.06
C PRO A 54 16.92 -4.83 -11.33
N LEU A 55 16.10 -3.81 -11.20
CA LEU A 55 14.81 -3.76 -10.52
C LEU A 55 13.61 -3.76 -11.48
N LYS A 56 13.71 -4.36 -12.68
CA LYS A 56 12.52 -4.66 -13.50
C LYS A 56 11.63 -5.66 -12.76
N ARG A 57 11.00 -5.16 -11.71
CA ARG A 57 9.85 -5.80 -11.13
C ARG A 57 8.68 -5.56 -12.05
N THR A 58 7.85 -6.55 -12.11
CA THR A 58 6.60 -6.48 -12.86
C THR A 58 5.69 -5.43 -12.28
N LEU A 59 4.59 -5.25 -12.77
CA LEU A 59 3.60 -4.23 -12.50
C LEU A 59 3.70 -3.61 -11.09
N PRO A 60 3.73 -2.28 -10.95
CA PRO A 60 3.81 -1.63 -9.66
C PRO A 60 2.64 -2.07 -8.78
N LEU A 61 2.91 -2.37 -7.51
CA LEU A 61 1.88 -2.61 -6.52
C LEU A 61 1.33 -1.25 -6.08
N VAL A 62 0.04 -1.05 -6.30
CA VAL A 62 -0.62 0.25 -6.10
C VAL A 62 -0.70 0.63 -4.63
N TYR A 63 -0.75 -0.36 -3.72
CA TYR A 63 -0.94 -0.13 -2.30
C TYR A 63 0.24 -0.64 -1.48
N ALA A 64 0.69 0.17 -0.54
CA ALA A 64 1.81 -0.17 0.34
C ALA A 64 1.54 -1.43 1.20
N ASP A 65 0.29 -1.65 1.63
CA ASP A 65 -0.07 -2.86 2.37
C ASP A 65 0.19 -4.14 1.57
N ALA A 66 -0.13 -4.12 0.27
CA ALA A 66 0.19 -5.25 -0.60
C ALA A 66 1.70 -5.51 -0.70
N GLN A 67 2.52 -4.47 -0.63
CA GLN A 67 3.97 -4.58 -0.66
C GLN A 67 4.51 -5.36 0.54
N LEU A 68 3.96 -5.14 1.74
CA LEU A 68 4.34 -5.87 2.95
C LEU A 68 4.11 -7.37 2.81
N TRP A 69 2.91 -7.76 2.34
CA TRP A 69 2.57 -9.17 2.19
C TRP A 69 3.47 -9.88 1.19
N VAL A 70 3.82 -9.19 0.10
CA VAL A 70 4.77 -9.70 -0.89
C VAL A 70 6.17 -9.81 -0.30
N LEU A 71 6.66 -8.78 0.43
CA LEU A 71 7.95 -8.84 1.11
C LEU A 71 8.03 -10.03 2.08
N ASN A 72 7.01 -10.21 2.92
CA ASN A 72 6.97 -11.33 3.85
C ASN A 72 6.95 -12.69 3.12
N ALA A 73 6.28 -12.79 1.96
CA ALA A 73 6.28 -14.01 1.17
C ALA A 73 7.66 -14.29 0.54
N LEU A 74 8.33 -13.27 0.07
CA LEU A 74 9.68 -13.37 -0.46
C LEU A 74 10.69 -13.72 0.65
N ASP A 75 10.58 -13.09 1.81
CA ASP A 75 11.39 -13.43 3.00
C ASP A 75 11.20 -14.89 3.42
N LEU A 76 9.95 -15.37 3.40
CA LEU A 76 9.63 -16.76 3.70
C LEU A 76 10.30 -17.72 2.72
N GLN A 77 10.27 -17.40 1.43
CA GLN A 77 10.87 -18.20 0.38
C GLN A 77 12.41 -18.22 0.44
N GLU A 78 13.02 -17.06 0.74
CA GLU A 78 14.47 -16.91 0.85
C GLU A 78 15.04 -17.63 2.08
N ARG A 79 14.35 -17.55 3.22
CA ARG A 79 14.80 -18.16 4.47
C ARG A 79 14.42 -19.63 4.62
N GLY A 80 13.49 -20.14 3.80
CA GLY A 80 13.05 -21.54 3.85
C GLY A 80 12.26 -21.90 5.11
N GLY A 81 11.72 -20.91 5.83
CA GLY A 81 10.94 -21.12 7.06
C GLY A 81 9.45 -21.37 6.79
N ALA A 82 8.70 -21.68 7.85
CA ALA A 82 7.25 -21.78 7.78
C ALA A 82 6.55 -20.43 8.01
N ARG A 83 7.19 -19.47 8.69
CA ARG A 83 6.61 -18.19 9.10
C ARG A 83 7.65 -17.10 9.20
N VAL A 84 7.25 -15.85 8.90
CA VAL A 84 8.06 -14.66 9.16
C VAL A 84 7.66 -14.12 10.53
N ARG A 85 8.56 -14.17 11.51
CA ARG A 85 8.34 -13.65 12.88
C ARG A 85 9.18 -12.45 13.23
N PHE A 86 10.17 -12.18 12.41
CA PHE A 86 11.05 -11.03 12.56
C PHE A 86 11.44 -10.52 11.17
N THR A 87 11.44 -9.20 11.02
CA THR A 87 11.95 -8.54 9.83
C THR A 87 13.04 -7.53 10.20
N ALA A 88 14.12 -7.54 9.43
CA ALA A 88 15.18 -6.54 9.51
C ALA A 88 14.97 -5.38 8.53
N THR A 89 13.99 -5.47 7.64
CA THR A 89 13.75 -4.45 6.61
C THR A 89 13.02 -3.22 7.14
N ASP A 90 12.54 -3.26 8.38
CA ASP A 90 11.78 -2.20 9.03
C ASP A 90 12.32 -1.94 10.44
N ASN A 91 12.13 -0.73 11.00
CA ASN A 91 12.68 -0.29 12.29
C ASN A 91 14.23 -0.37 12.35
N ALA A 92 14.90 -0.01 11.27
CA ALA A 92 16.37 -0.07 11.22
C ALA A 92 17.03 0.72 12.37
N PRO A 93 18.17 0.22 12.88
CA PRO A 93 18.87 -1.04 12.55
C PRO A 93 18.35 -2.24 13.35
N PHE A 94 17.36 -2.07 14.22
CA PHE A 94 16.96 -3.05 15.24
C PHE A 94 16.06 -4.14 14.69
N GLY A 95 15.37 -3.88 13.57
CA GLY A 95 14.31 -4.75 13.11
C GLY A 95 13.07 -4.72 14.01
N ARG A 96 12.08 -5.52 13.70
CA ARG A 96 10.88 -5.69 14.52
C ARG A 96 10.28 -7.09 14.43
N GLU A 97 9.51 -7.44 15.44
CA GLU A 97 8.66 -8.62 15.39
C GLU A 97 7.50 -8.43 14.39
N VAL A 98 7.15 -9.51 13.71
CA VAL A 98 5.99 -9.59 12.80
C VAL A 98 4.89 -10.35 13.52
N HIS A 99 3.82 -9.65 13.89
CA HIS A 99 2.67 -10.24 14.60
C HIS A 99 1.60 -10.79 13.66
N TRP A 100 1.58 -10.38 12.41
CA TRP A 100 0.61 -10.79 11.42
C TRP A 100 0.57 -12.31 11.25
N SER A 101 -0.65 -12.82 11.07
CA SER A 101 -0.85 -14.25 10.82
C SER A 101 -0.37 -14.66 9.44
N SER A 102 0.08 -15.91 9.31
CA SER A 102 0.75 -16.44 8.13
C SER A 102 -0.14 -16.83 6.93
N PRO A 103 -1.49 -17.02 7.01
CA PRO A 103 -2.28 -17.56 5.91
C PRO A 103 -2.12 -16.82 4.58
N LEU A 104 -2.14 -15.50 4.60
CA LEU A 104 -1.99 -14.72 3.36
C LEU A 104 -0.57 -14.82 2.80
N VAL A 105 0.45 -14.81 3.66
CA VAL A 105 1.85 -15.02 3.26
C VAL A 105 2.01 -16.38 2.57
N TRP A 106 1.38 -17.45 3.13
CA TRP A 106 1.40 -18.78 2.51
C TRP A 106 0.70 -18.81 1.16
N ILE A 107 -0.43 -18.10 1.02
CA ILE A 107 -1.17 -18.00 -0.25
C ILE A 107 -0.31 -17.30 -1.31
N VAL A 108 0.33 -16.17 -0.96
CA VAL A 108 1.19 -15.42 -1.87
C VAL A 108 2.42 -16.24 -2.27
N ALA A 109 3.12 -16.84 -1.29
CA ALA A 109 4.27 -17.69 -1.54
C ALA A 109 3.92 -18.93 -2.37
N GLY A 110 2.79 -19.59 -2.03
CA GLY A 110 2.30 -20.76 -2.78
C GLY A 110 1.90 -20.42 -4.21
N ALA A 111 1.24 -19.30 -4.44
CA ALA A 111 0.92 -18.81 -5.79
C ALA A 111 2.19 -18.52 -6.60
N GLY A 112 3.22 -17.94 -5.96
CA GLY A 112 4.54 -17.72 -6.54
C GLY A 112 5.22 -19.02 -6.97
N HIS A 113 5.26 -20.01 -6.07
CA HIS A 113 5.82 -21.34 -6.39
C HIS A 113 5.05 -22.03 -7.52
N LEU A 114 3.71 -21.99 -7.49
CA LEU A 114 2.90 -22.57 -8.56
C LEU A 114 3.21 -21.91 -9.90
N ARG A 115 3.32 -20.59 -9.93
CA ARG A 115 3.67 -19.87 -11.15
C ARG A 115 5.10 -20.20 -11.62
N HIS A 116 6.07 -20.23 -10.70
CA HIS A 116 7.45 -20.64 -11.01
C HIS A 116 7.49 -22.00 -11.69
N LEU A 117 6.77 -22.99 -11.14
CA LEU A 117 6.68 -24.34 -11.73
C LEU A 117 6.01 -24.38 -13.11
N LEU A 118 5.10 -23.42 -13.40
CA LEU A 118 4.37 -23.38 -14.68
C LEU A 118 5.09 -22.57 -15.78
N THR A 119 5.99 -21.66 -15.40
CA THR A 119 6.54 -20.67 -16.36
C THR A 119 8.06 -20.62 -16.38
N ASP A 120 8.77 -21.37 -15.52
CA ASP A 120 10.22 -21.32 -15.30
C ASP A 120 10.79 -19.92 -14.99
N GLU A 121 9.93 -18.95 -14.64
CA GLU A 121 10.37 -17.62 -14.20
C GLU A 121 11.11 -17.74 -12.86
N PRO A 122 12.11 -16.87 -12.56
CA PRO A 122 12.72 -16.81 -11.23
C PRO A 122 11.65 -16.67 -10.15
N LEU A 123 11.81 -17.39 -9.03
CA LEU A 123 10.77 -17.49 -7.98
C LEU A 123 10.30 -16.12 -7.46
N THR A 124 11.24 -15.19 -7.27
CA THR A 124 10.91 -13.82 -6.84
C THR A 124 9.99 -13.10 -7.82
N LEU A 125 10.33 -13.20 -9.11
CA LEU A 125 9.54 -12.60 -10.19
C LEU A 125 8.18 -13.30 -10.35
N ALA A 126 8.15 -14.62 -10.24
CA ALA A 126 6.94 -15.41 -10.29
C ALA A 126 5.98 -15.05 -9.15
N THR A 127 6.50 -14.81 -7.93
CA THR A 127 5.72 -14.40 -6.78
C THR A 127 5.10 -13.02 -6.98
N GLU A 128 5.87 -12.04 -7.41
CA GLU A 128 5.34 -10.70 -7.72
C GLU A 128 4.29 -10.71 -8.84
N ARG A 129 4.50 -11.53 -9.87
CA ARG A 129 3.54 -11.68 -10.99
C ARG A 129 2.27 -12.43 -10.62
N ALA A 130 2.33 -13.32 -9.65
CA ALA A 130 1.16 -14.05 -9.16
C ALA A 130 0.16 -13.13 -8.44
N VAL A 131 0.63 -12.04 -7.81
CA VAL A 131 -0.19 -11.09 -7.03
C VAL A 131 -1.44 -10.63 -7.77
N GLY A 132 -1.31 -10.32 -9.05
CA GLY A 132 -2.42 -9.82 -9.87
C GLY A 132 -3.61 -10.79 -10.00
N TRP A 133 -3.42 -12.08 -9.70
CA TRP A 133 -4.41 -13.13 -9.86
C TRP A 133 -4.93 -13.71 -8.54
N ILE A 134 -4.26 -13.43 -7.42
CA ILE A 134 -4.60 -14.02 -6.13
C ILE A 134 -6.02 -13.66 -5.71
N ASN A 135 -6.39 -12.39 -5.76
CA ASN A 135 -7.72 -11.94 -5.36
C ASN A 135 -8.83 -12.43 -6.30
N PHE A 136 -8.54 -12.58 -7.59
CA PHE A 136 -9.46 -13.24 -8.53
C PHE A 136 -9.77 -14.68 -8.10
N ALA A 137 -8.75 -15.46 -7.79
CA ALA A 137 -8.91 -16.85 -7.38
C ALA A 137 -9.59 -16.98 -6.00
N LEU A 138 -9.15 -16.17 -5.01
CA LEU A 138 -9.71 -16.18 -3.66
C LEU A 138 -11.18 -15.78 -3.66
N LEU A 139 -11.50 -14.63 -4.22
CA LEU A 139 -12.87 -14.13 -4.27
C LEU A 139 -13.76 -15.07 -5.08
N GLY A 140 -13.31 -15.54 -6.23
CA GLY A 140 -14.05 -16.51 -7.03
C GLY A 140 -14.40 -17.78 -6.26
N THR A 141 -13.44 -18.35 -5.53
CA THR A 141 -13.66 -19.54 -4.69
C THR A 141 -14.66 -19.27 -3.56
N LEU A 142 -14.51 -18.13 -2.86
CA LEU A 142 -15.41 -17.73 -1.77
C LEU A 142 -16.83 -17.47 -2.28
N ILE A 143 -17.00 -16.83 -3.43
CA ILE A 143 -18.31 -16.61 -4.06
C ILE A 143 -18.97 -17.94 -4.36
N VAL A 144 -18.28 -18.88 -4.98
CA VAL A 144 -18.83 -20.19 -5.28
C VAL A 144 -19.24 -20.90 -3.98
N ALA A 145 -18.38 -20.95 -2.97
CA ALA A 145 -18.65 -21.66 -1.72
C ALA A 145 -19.84 -21.07 -0.95
N LEU A 146 -19.84 -19.76 -0.70
CA LEU A 146 -20.86 -19.09 0.12
C LEU A 146 -22.21 -19.02 -0.62
N SER A 147 -22.20 -18.71 -1.92
CA SER A 147 -23.43 -18.65 -2.70
C SER A 147 -24.04 -20.03 -2.96
N ALA A 148 -23.22 -21.08 -3.18
CA ALA A 148 -23.72 -22.46 -3.25
C ALA A 148 -24.40 -22.88 -1.95
N TRP A 149 -23.80 -22.53 -0.80
CA TRP A 149 -24.39 -22.77 0.50
C TRP A 149 -25.72 -22.02 0.68
N ALA A 150 -25.76 -20.74 0.33
CA ALA A 150 -26.97 -19.92 0.36
C ALA A 150 -28.06 -20.49 -0.57
N ALA A 151 -27.69 -20.89 -1.79
CA ALA A 151 -28.62 -21.54 -2.73
C ALA A 151 -29.15 -22.85 -2.21
N HIS A 152 -28.32 -23.67 -1.59
CA HIS A 152 -28.76 -24.95 -0.98
C HIS A 152 -29.73 -24.71 0.17
N ARG A 153 -29.50 -23.75 1.03
CA ARG A 153 -30.28 -23.45 2.23
C ARG A 153 -31.56 -22.65 1.93
N ALA A 154 -31.50 -21.64 1.11
CA ALA A 154 -32.55 -20.65 0.93
C ALA A 154 -33.09 -20.49 -0.52
N GLY A 155 -32.59 -21.30 -1.47
CA GLY A 155 -33.00 -21.28 -2.89
C GLY A 155 -32.01 -20.43 -3.76
N ALA A 156 -32.14 -20.57 -5.10
CA ALA A 156 -31.27 -19.96 -6.08
C ALA A 156 -31.25 -18.43 -5.97
N GLY A 157 -32.38 -17.80 -5.61
CA GLY A 157 -32.43 -16.36 -5.39
C GLY A 157 -31.50 -15.88 -4.27
N ALA A 158 -31.39 -16.67 -3.18
CA ALA A 158 -30.43 -16.36 -2.12
C ALA A 158 -28.99 -16.55 -2.58
N GLY A 159 -28.72 -17.60 -3.35
CA GLY A 159 -27.40 -17.81 -3.94
C GLY A 159 -27.00 -16.70 -4.90
N LEU A 160 -27.92 -16.28 -5.76
CA LEU A 160 -27.71 -15.17 -6.70
C LEU A 160 -27.40 -13.85 -5.96
N LEU A 161 -28.19 -13.52 -4.93
CA LEU A 161 -27.99 -12.34 -4.11
C LEU A 161 -26.59 -12.34 -3.46
N VAL A 162 -26.15 -13.48 -2.92
CA VAL A 162 -24.83 -13.62 -2.31
C VAL A 162 -23.74 -13.51 -3.39
N ALA A 163 -23.84 -14.24 -4.49
CA ALA A 163 -22.82 -14.24 -5.54
C ALA A 163 -22.58 -12.85 -6.14
N VAL A 164 -23.66 -12.16 -6.51
CA VAL A 164 -23.58 -10.84 -7.13
C VAL A 164 -23.36 -9.76 -6.07
N GLY A 165 -23.94 -9.92 -4.87
CA GLY A 165 -23.76 -8.99 -3.76
C GLY A 165 -22.32 -8.88 -3.29
N MET A 166 -21.55 -9.97 -3.27
CA MET A 166 -20.13 -9.94 -2.89
C MET A 166 -19.26 -9.11 -3.84
N ILE A 167 -19.62 -8.99 -5.12
CA ILE A 167 -18.88 -8.14 -6.08
C ILE A 167 -19.52 -6.75 -6.25
N GLY A 168 -20.81 -6.62 -6.00
CA GLY A 168 -21.55 -5.38 -6.13
C GLY A 168 -21.53 -4.52 -4.88
N HIS A 169 -21.41 -5.10 -3.70
CA HIS A 169 -21.23 -4.36 -2.46
C HIS A 169 -19.82 -3.78 -2.43
N ARG A 170 -19.74 -2.45 -2.49
CA ARG A 170 -18.50 -1.74 -2.72
C ARG A 170 -17.41 -2.14 -1.72
N ASP A 171 -17.67 -1.97 -0.44
CA ASP A 171 -16.65 -2.16 0.59
C ASP A 171 -16.23 -3.63 0.75
N PHE A 172 -17.14 -4.58 0.43
CA PHE A 172 -16.77 -6.00 0.34
C PHE A 172 -15.80 -6.26 -0.80
N TYR A 173 -16.12 -5.70 -1.98
CA TYR A 173 -15.32 -5.93 -3.18
C TYR A 173 -13.98 -5.18 -3.14
N ASP A 174 -13.94 -3.98 -2.57
CA ASP A 174 -12.70 -3.20 -2.44
C ASP A 174 -11.63 -3.95 -1.64
N ALA A 175 -12.04 -4.74 -0.64
CA ALA A 175 -11.14 -5.61 0.10
C ALA A 175 -10.51 -6.75 -0.74
N PHE A 176 -11.05 -7.02 -1.94
CA PHE A 176 -10.56 -7.99 -2.92
C PHE A 176 -10.19 -7.34 -4.26
N SER A 177 -9.92 -6.06 -4.28
CA SER A 177 -9.54 -5.37 -5.53
C SER A 177 -8.38 -6.09 -6.23
N PRO A 178 -8.37 -6.19 -7.56
CA PRO A 178 -7.26 -6.78 -8.28
C PRO A 178 -5.93 -6.08 -7.94
N ASN A 179 -4.87 -6.85 -7.75
CA ASN A 179 -3.54 -6.38 -7.36
C ASN A 179 -3.44 -5.75 -5.95
N TYR A 180 -4.52 -5.79 -5.17
CA TYR A 180 -4.54 -5.41 -3.76
C TYR A 180 -4.54 -6.67 -2.89
N VAL A 181 -3.36 -7.24 -2.65
CA VAL A 181 -3.22 -8.41 -1.78
C VAL A 181 -3.07 -7.95 -0.35
N ASP A 182 -4.19 -8.06 0.38
CA ASP A 182 -4.27 -7.75 1.80
C ASP A 182 -5.17 -8.74 2.52
N HIS A 183 -4.98 -8.89 3.83
CA HIS A 183 -5.78 -9.80 4.66
C HIS A 183 -7.23 -9.33 4.86
N HIS A 184 -7.54 -8.06 4.59
CA HIS A 184 -8.88 -7.48 4.76
C HIS A 184 -9.96 -8.26 4.02
N GLY A 185 -9.69 -8.73 2.80
CA GLY A 185 -10.62 -9.55 2.04
C GLY A 185 -11.00 -10.85 2.76
N LEU A 186 -10.00 -11.56 3.27
CA LEU A 186 -10.22 -12.81 4.01
C LEU A 186 -10.95 -12.58 5.33
N ILE A 187 -10.63 -11.48 6.05
CA ILE A 187 -11.31 -11.09 7.29
C ILE A 187 -12.79 -10.79 7.02
N THR A 188 -13.08 -10.01 5.98
CA THR A 188 -14.44 -9.66 5.56
C THR A 188 -15.25 -10.89 5.18
N ALA A 189 -14.66 -11.82 4.42
CA ALA A 189 -15.29 -13.09 4.07
C ALA A 189 -15.53 -14.00 5.29
N ALA A 190 -14.60 -14.04 6.24
CA ALA A 190 -14.74 -14.77 7.49
C ALA A 190 -15.89 -14.20 8.36
N ALA A 191 -15.96 -12.88 8.49
CA ALA A 191 -17.07 -12.21 9.19
C ALA A 191 -18.42 -12.46 8.50
N PHE A 192 -18.47 -12.45 7.17
CA PHE A 192 -19.66 -12.80 6.42
C PHE A 192 -20.07 -14.25 6.64
N GLY A 193 -19.15 -15.20 6.54
CA GLY A 193 -19.40 -16.62 6.80
C GLY A 193 -19.90 -16.89 8.23
N LEU A 194 -19.34 -16.19 9.22
CA LEU A 194 -19.77 -16.23 10.61
C LEU A 194 -21.25 -15.82 10.75
N VAL A 195 -21.63 -14.65 10.23
CA VAL A 195 -23.00 -14.11 10.36
C VAL A 195 -23.99 -14.88 9.49
N LEU A 196 -23.63 -15.21 8.25
CA LEU A 196 -24.45 -16.03 7.35
C LEU A 196 -24.74 -17.40 7.97
N GLY A 197 -23.72 -18.02 8.57
CA GLY A 197 -23.87 -19.27 9.31
C GLY A 197 -24.83 -19.17 10.49
N ALA A 198 -24.70 -18.07 11.24
CA ALA A 198 -25.59 -17.82 12.37
C ALA A 198 -27.06 -17.54 11.93
N VAL A 199 -27.24 -16.88 10.78
CA VAL A 199 -28.59 -16.73 10.15
C VAL A 199 -29.13 -18.07 9.70
N PHE A 200 -28.32 -18.91 9.06
CA PHE A 200 -28.75 -20.26 8.63
C PHE A 200 -28.88 -21.26 9.77
N MET A 201 -28.27 -21.04 10.89
CA MET A 201 -28.52 -21.71 12.17
C MET A 201 -29.85 -21.24 12.78
N GLY A 202 -30.55 -20.23 12.18
CA GLY A 202 -31.79 -19.65 12.70
C GLY A 202 -31.58 -18.93 14.04
N GLY A 203 -30.36 -18.42 14.33
CA GLY A 203 -30.03 -17.88 15.65
C GLY A 203 -30.16 -18.89 16.79
N GLY A 204 -30.03 -20.19 16.50
CA GLY A 204 -30.24 -21.29 17.45
C GLY A 204 -31.68 -21.84 17.48
N TRP A 205 -32.55 -21.40 16.58
CA TRP A 205 -33.92 -21.84 16.50
C TRP A 205 -34.17 -22.78 15.32
N TRP A 206 -35.13 -23.73 15.50
CA TRP A 206 -35.54 -24.64 14.46
C TRP A 206 -37.07 -24.88 14.53
N ARG A 207 -37.63 -25.35 13.45
CA ARG A 207 -39.06 -25.69 13.35
C ARG A 207 -39.35 -27.02 14.04
N ALA A 208 -39.85 -26.98 15.27
CA ALA A 208 -40.11 -28.18 16.07
C ALA A 208 -41.48 -28.82 15.73
N ASP A 209 -42.45 -28.00 15.38
CA ASP A 209 -43.79 -28.48 15.01
C ASP A 209 -44.07 -28.22 13.52
N PRO A 210 -44.12 -29.29 12.69
CA PRO A 210 -44.46 -29.20 11.27
C PRO A 210 -45.87 -28.73 10.98
N ALA A 211 -46.83 -28.88 11.92
CA ALA A 211 -48.21 -28.47 11.74
C ALA A 211 -48.37 -26.94 11.72
N HIS A 212 -47.47 -26.21 12.38
CA HIS A 212 -47.51 -24.78 12.35
C HIS A 212 -46.92 -24.22 11.04
N ARG A 213 -47.42 -23.05 10.58
CA ARG A 213 -46.84 -22.36 9.45
C ARG A 213 -45.34 -22.08 9.69
N PRO A 214 -44.46 -22.28 8.69
CA PRO A 214 -43.02 -22.12 8.87
C PRO A 214 -42.69 -20.69 9.27
N VAL A 215 -41.88 -20.56 10.32
CA VAL A 215 -41.19 -19.28 10.66
C VAL A 215 -40.10 -19.07 9.63
N LEU A 216 -39.88 -17.83 9.29
CA LEU A 216 -38.97 -17.42 8.24
C LEU A 216 -37.53 -17.94 8.46
N LEU A 217 -36.94 -18.52 7.43
CA LEU A 217 -35.55 -19.02 7.35
C LEU A 217 -35.14 -20.05 8.43
N LEU A 218 -36.05 -20.52 9.29
CA LEU A 218 -35.67 -21.51 10.29
C LEU A 218 -35.33 -22.87 9.65
N PRO A 219 -34.29 -23.54 10.17
CA PRO A 219 -33.98 -24.92 9.84
C PRO A 219 -35.14 -25.87 10.19
N ASN A 220 -35.25 -26.96 9.45
CA ASN A 220 -36.29 -27.98 9.67
C ASN A 220 -35.87 -29.03 10.71
N SER A 221 -34.58 -29.06 11.08
CA SER A 221 -34.06 -30.05 12.03
C SER A 221 -32.96 -29.45 12.93
N ARG A 222 -32.81 -30.08 14.12
CA ARG A 222 -31.68 -29.76 15.01
C ARG A 222 -30.32 -30.03 14.35
N ALA A 223 -30.25 -31.05 13.51
CA ALA A 223 -29.01 -31.38 12.80
C ALA A 223 -28.55 -30.22 11.85
N ASP A 224 -29.51 -29.61 11.15
CA ASP A 224 -29.20 -28.46 10.29
C ASP A 224 -28.76 -27.23 11.08
N VAL A 225 -29.39 -26.97 12.25
CA VAL A 225 -28.95 -25.90 13.17
C VAL A 225 -27.52 -26.13 13.58
N ARG A 226 -27.16 -27.34 14.01
CA ARG A 226 -25.82 -27.68 14.49
C ARG A 226 -24.77 -27.65 13.38
N ARG A 227 -25.11 -28.12 12.17
CA ARG A 227 -24.19 -27.99 11.01
C ARG A 227 -23.89 -26.53 10.68
N ALA A 228 -24.92 -25.68 10.66
CA ALA A 228 -24.73 -24.26 10.40
C ALA A 228 -23.94 -23.57 11.55
N ALA A 229 -24.17 -24.02 12.82
CA ALA A 229 -23.37 -23.53 13.95
C ALA A 229 -21.89 -23.87 13.81
N VAL A 230 -21.55 -25.10 13.36
CA VAL A 230 -20.15 -25.49 13.10
C VAL A 230 -19.54 -24.64 12.01
N VAL A 231 -20.21 -24.42 10.88
CA VAL A 231 -19.68 -23.58 9.78
C VAL A 231 -19.47 -22.14 10.25
N SER A 232 -20.47 -21.56 10.94
CA SER A 232 -20.36 -20.21 11.53
C SER A 232 -19.15 -20.11 12.47
N ALA A 233 -18.99 -21.08 13.37
CA ALA A 233 -17.88 -21.11 14.32
C ALA A 233 -16.52 -21.24 13.63
N LEU A 234 -16.39 -22.09 12.62
CA LEU A 234 -15.13 -22.23 11.88
C LEU A 234 -14.78 -20.96 11.11
N CYS A 235 -15.75 -20.30 10.46
CA CYS A 235 -15.52 -19.00 9.82
C CYS A 235 -15.03 -17.96 10.83
N GLY A 236 -15.65 -17.89 12.01
CA GLY A 236 -15.19 -16.97 13.06
C GLY A 236 -13.81 -17.34 13.60
N ALA A 237 -13.45 -18.60 13.72
CA ALA A 237 -12.13 -19.03 14.16
C ALA A 237 -11.04 -18.67 13.13
N VAL A 238 -11.31 -18.83 11.83
CA VAL A 238 -10.45 -18.34 10.76
C VAL A 238 -10.31 -16.80 10.84
N GLY A 239 -11.42 -16.10 11.06
CA GLY A 239 -11.42 -14.66 11.27
C GLY A 239 -10.53 -14.22 12.43
N LEU A 240 -10.61 -14.91 13.61
CA LEU A 240 -9.72 -14.65 14.76
C LEU A 240 -8.25 -14.93 14.44
N TRP A 241 -7.96 -15.95 13.66
CA TRP A 241 -6.61 -16.24 13.20
C TRP A 241 -6.04 -15.11 12.36
N LEU A 242 -6.90 -14.51 11.47
CA LEU A 242 -6.50 -13.43 10.58
C LEU A 242 -6.41 -12.07 11.30
N SER A 243 -7.43 -11.74 12.12
CA SER A 243 -7.51 -10.47 12.86
C SER A 243 -8.45 -10.56 14.06
N ALA A 244 -7.89 -10.47 15.25
CA ALA A 244 -8.68 -10.44 16.48
C ALA A 244 -9.52 -9.14 16.59
N ALA A 245 -8.93 -7.99 16.24
CA ALA A 245 -9.57 -6.69 16.34
C ALA A 245 -10.88 -6.59 15.54
N SER A 246 -10.91 -7.21 14.37
CA SER A 246 -12.10 -7.20 13.49
C SER A 246 -13.10 -8.31 13.84
N THR A 247 -12.63 -9.46 14.34
CA THR A 247 -13.48 -10.64 14.50
C THR A 247 -14.14 -10.73 15.87
N ILE A 248 -13.50 -10.21 16.94
CA ILE A 248 -14.10 -10.21 18.27
C ILE A 248 -15.42 -9.45 18.30
N PRO A 249 -15.54 -8.24 17.74
CA PRO A 249 -16.82 -7.56 17.62
C PRO A 249 -17.84 -8.37 16.83
N ALA A 250 -17.44 -9.07 15.78
CA ALA A 250 -18.32 -9.92 14.97
C ALA A 250 -18.94 -11.06 15.78
N ILE A 251 -18.14 -11.75 16.60
CA ILE A 251 -18.58 -12.81 17.53
C ILE A 251 -19.54 -12.21 18.58
N ALA A 252 -19.17 -11.07 19.17
CA ALA A 252 -19.96 -10.39 20.19
C ALA A 252 -21.34 -9.93 19.64
N PHE A 253 -21.38 -9.31 18.46
CA PHE A 253 -22.62 -8.86 17.84
C PHE A 253 -23.52 -10.04 17.42
N THR A 254 -22.93 -11.14 16.97
CA THR A 254 -23.68 -12.37 16.68
C THR A 254 -24.32 -12.93 17.94
N ALA A 255 -23.60 -12.99 19.07
CA ALA A 255 -24.15 -13.43 20.36
C ALA A 255 -25.21 -12.45 20.89
N ALA A 256 -24.97 -11.15 20.80
CA ALA A 256 -25.92 -10.11 21.20
C ALA A 256 -27.23 -10.17 20.37
N ALA A 257 -27.12 -10.40 19.06
CA ALA A 257 -28.26 -10.58 18.17
C ALA A 257 -29.11 -11.82 18.56
N ALA A 258 -28.44 -12.90 18.97
CA ALA A 258 -29.17 -14.10 19.47
C ALA A 258 -29.90 -13.79 20.79
N LEU A 259 -29.25 -13.10 21.72
CA LEU A 259 -29.90 -12.70 22.99
C LEU A 259 -31.07 -11.77 22.75
N ALA A 260 -30.92 -10.79 21.85
CA ALA A 260 -32.03 -9.90 21.46
C ALA A 260 -33.20 -10.66 20.85
N ALA A 261 -32.93 -11.59 19.91
CA ALA A 261 -33.94 -12.43 19.28
C ALA A 261 -34.68 -13.30 20.32
N VAL A 262 -33.92 -13.92 21.24
CA VAL A 262 -34.51 -14.73 22.33
C VAL A 262 -35.35 -13.85 23.28
N GLY A 263 -34.80 -12.74 23.75
CA GLY A 263 -35.45 -11.86 24.73
C GLY A 263 -36.70 -11.17 24.20
N TRP A 264 -36.66 -10.68 22.98
CA TRP A 264 -37.80 -9.92 22.43
C TRP A 264 -38.81 -10.78 21.68
N ARG A 265 -38.42 -11.94 21.12
CA ARG A 265 -39.29 -12.75 20.23
C ARG A 265 -39.37 -14.22 20.58
N GLY A 266 -38.53 -14.71 21.50
CA GLY A 266 -38.40 -16.13 21.76
C GLY A 266 -39.71 -16.80 22.19
N ARG A 267 -40.46 -16.19 23.13
CA ARG A 267 -41.75 -16.74 23.59
C ARG A 267 -42.82 -16.77 22.48
N ALA A 268 -42.84 -15.72 21.66
CA ALA A 268 -43.73 -15.68 20.51
C ALA A 268 -43.37 -16.74 19.47
N ALA A 269 -42.07 -16.96 19.24
CA ALA A 269 -41.59 -17.99 18.33
C ALA A 269 -41.96 -19.41 18.82
N GLN A 270 -41.84 -19.68 20.14
CA GLN A 270 -42.29 -20.94 20.74
C GLN A 270 -43.80 -21.20 20.53
N ALA A 271 -44.63 -20.16 20.74
CA ALA A 271 -46.08 -20.24 20.52
C ALA A 271 -46.43 -20.54 19.04
N HIS A 272 -45.48 -20.30 18.11
CA HIS A 272 -45.62 -20.62 16.69
C HIS A 272 -44.86 -21.89 16.27
N GLY A 273 -44.57 -22.81 17.20
CA GLY A 273 -43.98 -24.10 16.92
C GLY A 273 -42.48 -24.10 16.64
N ALA A 274 -41.76 -23.01 16.98
CA ALA A 274 -40.30 -22.97 16.97
C ALA A 274 -39.73 -23.42 18.33
N ALA A 275 -38.58 -24.11 18.33
CA ALA A 275 -37.84 -24.45 19.54
C ALA A 275 -36.41 -23.95 19.50
N PHE A 276 -35.89 -23.51 20.64
CA PHE A 276 -34.54 -23.08 20.83
C PHE A 276 -33.61 -24.24 21.16
N ASP A 277 -32.49 -24.39 20.45
CA ASP A 277 -31.48 -25.42 20.73
C ASP A 277 -30.27 -24.79 21.42
N ALA A 278 -30.30 -24.70 22.75
CA ALA A 278 -29.16 -24.22 23.53
C ALA A 278 -27.87 -25.02 23.28
N ALA A 279 -28.02 -26.34 22.97
CA ALA A 279 -26.86 -27.18 22.65
C ALA A 279 -26.16 -26.75 21.35
N ALA A 280 -26.87 -26.12 20.40
CA ALA A 280 -26.25 -25.57 19.20
C ALA A 280 -25.34 -24.36 19.51
N TRP A 281 -25.74 -23.49 20.46
CA TRP A 281 -24.88 -22.39 20.92
C TRP A 281 -23.67 -22.90 21.69
N ARG A 282 -23.83 -23.89 22.55
CA ARG A 282 -22.73 -24.58 23.22
C ARG A 282 -21.77 -25.21 22.21
N LEU A 283 -22.31 -25.84 21.15
CA LEU A 283 -21.47 -26.38 20.07
C LEU A 283 -20.73 -25.29 19.31
N TRP A 284 -21.42 -24.17 18.97
CA TRP A 284 -20.82 -23.00 18.32
C TRP A 284 -19.66 -22.44 19.14
N GLY A 285 -19.85 -22.27 20.46
CA GLY A 285 -18.79 -21.79 21.36
C GLY A 285 -17.62 -22.77 21.47
N ARG A 286 -17.90 -24.08 21.61
CA ARG A 286 -16.84 -25.11 21.73
C ARG A 286 -16.02 -25.23 20.45
N VAL A 287 -16.68 -25.32 19.30
CA VAL A 287 -15.98 -25.42 17.99
C VAL A 287 -15.18 -24.16 17.72
N GLY A 288 -15.76 -22.97 17.96
CA GLY A 288 -15.06 -21.71 17.78
C GLY A 288 -13.83 -21.57 18.70
N ALA A 289 -13.99 -21.89 19.98
CA ALA A 289 -12.91 -21.82 20.95
C ALA A 289 -11.80 -22.82 20.64
N LEU A 290 -12.12 -24.08 20.36
CA LEU A 290 -11.13 -25.12 20.04
C LEU A 290 -10.40 -24.83 18.72
N ALA A 291 -11.13 -24.41 17.68
CA ALA A 291 -10.52 -24.06 16.40
C ALA A 291 -9.64 -22.80 16.54
N SER A 292 -10.07 -21.79 17.29
CA SER A 292 -9.26 -20.60 17.57
C SER A 292 -7.99 -20.95 18.34
N LEU A 293 -8.07 -21.82 19.36
CA LEU A 293 -6.91 -22.31 20.09
C LEU A 293 -5.98 -23.13 19.18
N PHE A 294 -6.52 -23.96 18.30
CA PHE A 294 -5.72 -24.69 17.32
C PHE A 294 -4.97 -23.74 16.40
N PHE A 295 -5.60 -22.70 15.88
CA PHE A 295 -4.95 -21.69 15.03
C PHE A 295 -3.93 -20.86 15.81
N TYR A 296 -4.16 -20.57 17.10
CA TYR A 296 -3.17 -19.95 17.96
C TYR A 296 -1.92 -20.82 18.11
N LEU A 297 -2.10 -22.10 18.40
CA LEU A 297 -0.98 -23.04 18.51
C LEU A 297 -0.28 -23.22 17.16
N LEU A 298 -1.04 -23.37 16.06
CA LEU A 298 -0.49 -23.46 14.71
C LEU A 298 0.36 -22.25 14.38
N GLU A 299 -0.04 -21.05 14.80
CA GLU A 299 0.63 -19.81 14.46
C GLU A 299 1.84 -19.51 15.35
N TYR A 300 1.73 -19.71 16.67
CA TYR A 300 2.72 -19.20 17.63
C TYR A 300 3.57 -20.25 18.34
N ALA A 301 3.21 -21.54 18.28
CA ALA A 301 4.03 -22.58 18.88
C ALA A 301 5.31 -22.84 18.04
N PRO A 302 6.44 -23.23 18.69
CA PRO A 302 6.62 -23.32 20.14
C PRO A 302 7.19 -22.05 20.78
N SER A 303 7.66 -21.06 20.00
CA SER A 303 8.61 -20.04 20.46
C SER A 303 8.02 -18.63 20.65
N HIS A 304 6.80 -18.37 20.17
CA HIS A 304 6.25 -17.01 20.13
C HIS A 304 4.98 -16.83 20.96
N PHE A 305 4.86 -17.56 22.06
CA PHE A 305 3.78 -17.37 23.02
C PHE A 305 3.94 -16.04 23.76
N GLY A 306 2.93 -15.21 23.73
CA GLY A 306 2.95 -13.92 24.40
C GLY A 306 1.55 -13.41 24.69
N LEU A 307 1.42 -12.47 25.64
CA LEU A 307 0.18 -11.81 25.98
C LEU A 307 0.01 -10.58 25.08
N ARG A 308 -0.26 -10.80 23.79
CA ARG A 308 -0.61 -9.76 22.84
C ARG A 308 -2.04 -9.95 22.36
N LEU A 309 -2.87 -8.96 22.57
CA LEU A 309 -4.30 -9.00 22.28
C LEU A 309 -4.68 -8.31 20.96
N GLU A 310 -3.73 -7.84 20.18
CA GLU A 310 -3.93 -7.44 18.79
C GLU A 310 -4.17 -8.65 17.86
N VAL A 311 -3.63 -9.79 18.25
CA VAL A 311 -3.67 -11.03 17.49
C VAL A 311 -4.51 -12.08 18.20
N ASN A 312 -4.73 -13.23 17.55
CA ASN A 312 -5.43 -14.35 18.18
C ASN A 312 -4.74 -14.79 19.48
N HIS A 313 -5.53 -14.99 20.54
CA HIS A 313 -5.04 -15.35 21.85
C HIS A 313 -6.02 -16.33 22.57
N PRO A 314 -5.54 -17.27 23.42
CA PRO A 314 -6.40 -18.18 24.17
C PRO A 314 -7.47 -17.51 25.02
N LEU A 315 -7.25 -16.28 25.51
CA LEU A 315 -8.27 -15.52 26.23
C LEU A 315 -9.51 -15.25 25.37
N TYR A 316 -9.36 -15.09 24.06
CA TYR A 316 -10.49 -14.94 23.13
C TYR A 316 -11.25 -16.24 22.93
N ALA A 317 -10.55 -17.35 22.89
CA ALA A 317 -11.20 -18.68 22.86
C ALA A 317 -12.03 -18.91 24.12
N LEU A 318 -11.51 -18.55 25.29
CA LEU A 318 -12.25 -18.60 26.56
C LEU A 318 -13.47 -17.65 26.56
N ALA A 319 -13.28 -16.41 26.12
CA ALA A 319 -14.37 -15.43 26.04
C ALA A 319 -15.49 -15.89 25.07
N TRP A 320 -15.12 -16.48 23.95
CA TRP A 320 -16.08 -17.05 22.99
C TRP A 320 -16.87 -18.19 23.59
N TRP A 321 -16.18 -19.17 24.21
CA TRP A 321 -16.85 -20.26 24.93
C TRP A 321 -17.78 -19.74 26.01
N GLY A 322 -17.33 -18.82 26.86
CA GLY A 322 -18.12 -18.20 27.93
C GLY A 322 -19.35 -17.45 27.38
N GLY A 323 -19.18 -16.64 26.36
CA GLY A 323 -20.26 -15.90 25.68
C GLY A 323 -21.33 -16.83 25.08
N ALA A 324 -20.92 -17.91 24.44
CA ALA A 324 -21.84 -18.90 23.90
C ALA A 324 -22.64 -19.64 25.00
N GLU A 325 -21.97 -19.95 26.11
CA GLU A 325 -22.65 -20.53 27.29
C GLU A 325 -23.67 -19.56 27.91
N PHE A 326 -23.33 -18.22 27.93
CA PHE A 326 -24.29 -17.20 28.32
C PHE A 326 -25.54 -17.19 27.43
N VAL A 327 -25.35 -17.22 26.10
CA VAL A 327 -26.51 -17.27 25.18
C VAL A 327 -27.35 -18.51 25.46
N ALA A 328 -26.74 -19.67 25.67
CA ALA A 328 -27.41 -20.90 25.96
C ALA A 328 -28.21 -20.84 27.28
N LEU A 329 -27.56 -20.42 28.37
CA LEU A 329 -28.14 -20.32 29.71
C LEU A 329 -29.27 -19.30 29.79
N LEU A 330 -29.06 -18.10 29.21
CA LEU A 330 -30.09 -17.06 29.17
C LEU A 330 -31.28 -17.50 28.33
N GLY A 331 -31.02 -18.16 27.19
CA GLY A 331 -32.05 -18.72 26.35
C GLY A 331 -32.91 -19.77 27.09
N GLU A 332 -32.27 -20.76 27.71
CA GLU A 332 -32.94 -21.78 28.54
C GLU A 332 -33.76 -21.14 29.63
N ARG A 333 -33.21 -20.23 30.38
CA ARG A 333 -33.89 -19.53 31.48
C ARG A 333 -35.08 -18.67 31.01
N HIS A 334 -34.88 -17.85 29.97
CA HIS A 334 -35.92 -16.93 29.48
C HIS A 334 -37.15 -17.70 28.95
N LEU A 335 -36.87 -18.82 28.33
CA LEU A 335 -37.90 -19.65 27.69
C LEU A 335 -38.49 -20.70 28.61
N ALA A 336 -37.90 -20.96 29.78
CA ALA A 336 -38.46 -21.90 30.78
C ALA A 336 -39.78 -21.40 31.37
N PRO A 337 -40.67 -22.32 31.80
CA PRO A 337 -41.83 -21.97 32.60
C PRO A 337 -41.45 -21.20 33.88
N ALA A 338 -42.35 -20.34 34.39
CA ALA A 338 -42.07 -19.49 35.52
C ALA A 338 -41.58 -20.25 36.76
N ALA A 339 -42.12 -21.41 37.02
CA ALA A 339 -41.75 -22.29 38.14
C ALA A 339 -40.33 -22.88 38.05
N ALA A 340 -39.75 -22.97 36.83
CA ALA A 340 -38.42 -23.56 36.59
C ALA A 340 -37.30 -22.54 36.43
N ARG A 341 -37.51 -21.24 36.72
CA ARG A 341 -36.58 -20.15 36.53
C ARG A 341 -35.53 -19.99 37.64
N ALA A 342 -35.21 -21.07 38.34
CA ALA A 342 -34.16 -21.03 39.35
C ALA A 342 -32.84 -20.48 38.75
N PHE A 343 -32.17 -19.60 39.51
CA PHE A 343 -30.92 -18.96 39.10
C PHE A 343 -29.75 -19.51 39.95
N PRO A 344 -29.17 -20.65 39.60
CA PRO A 344 -27.99 -21.14 40.29
C PRO A 344 -26.79 -20.28 39.88
N LEU A 345 -26.46 -19.26 40.69
CA LEU A 345 -25.31 -18.35 40.49
C LEU A 345 -24.03 -19.12 40.10
N ARG A 346 -23.81 -20.29 40.66
CA ARG A 346 -22.66 -21.16 40.40
C ARG A 346 -22.49 -21.49 38.90
N ARG A 347 -23.57 -21.65 38.13
CA ARG A 347 -23.50 -21.99 36.69
C ARG A 347 -23.09 -20.78 35.80
N TRP A 348 -23.22 -19.55 36.32
CA TRP A 348 -22.92 -18.32 35.62
C TRP A 348 -21.52 -17.81 35.87
N PHE A 349 -20.95 -18.18 37.03
CA PHE A 349 -19.68 -17.63 37.50
C PHE A 349 -18.53 -17.93 36.52
N VAL A 350 -18.35 -19.18 36.10
CA VAL A 350 -17.24 -19.57 35.22
C VAL A 350 -17.38 -18.95 33.82
N PRO A 351 -18.55 -19.00 33.15
CA PRO A 351 -18.76 -18.28 31.89
C PRO A 351 -18.54 -16.77 32.02
N ALA A 352 -18.97 -16.12 33.11
CA ALA A 352 -18.74 -14.71 33.35
C ALA A 352 -17.26 -14.38 33.43
N LEU A 353 -16.52 -15.14 34.22
CA LEU A 353 -15.08 -14.99 34.36
C LEU A 353 -14.38 -15.15 33.01
N ALA A 354 -14.78 -16.15 32.22
CA ALA A 354 -14.24 -16.37 30.89
C ALA A 354 -14.48 -15.18 29.93
N VAL A 355 -15.67 -14.57 29.98
CA VAL A 355 -15.99 -13.40 29.15
C VAL A 355 -15.19 -12.18 29.55
N VAL A 356 -14.98 -11.93 30.85
CA VAL A 356 -14.30 -10.73 31.34
C VAL A 356 -12.77 -10.86 31.35
N ALA A 357 -12.22 -12.05 31.13
CA ALA A 357 -10.78 -12.28 31.17
C ALA A 357 -10.01 -11.49 30.11
N ALA A 358 -10.47 -11.45 28.86
CA ALA A 358 -9.84 -10.69 27.80
C ALA A 358 -9.98 -9.16 28.00
N PRO A 359 -11.17 -8.58 28.24
CA PRO A 359 -11.31 -7.18 28.61
C PRO A 359 -10.49 -6.80 29.86
N GLY A 360 -10.46 -7.68 30.88
CA GLY A 360 -9.66 -7.49 32.08
C GLY A 360 -8.17 -7.40 31.78
N ALA A 361 -7.64 -8.31 30.97
CA ALA A 361 -6.25 -8.27 30.51
C ALA A 361 -5.95 -7.01 29.69
N LEU A 362 -6.88 -6.56 28.82
CA LEU A 362 -6.76 -5.30 28.08
C LEU A 362 -6.72 -4.09 29.01
N LEU A 363 -7.53 -4.08 30.06
CA LEU A 363 -7.58 -2.96 31.00
C LEU A 363 -6.31 -2.88 31.90
N LEU A 364 -5.78 -4.01 32.33
CA LEU A 364 -4.68 -4.10 33.27
C LEU A 364 -3.30 -4.13 32.59
N GLY A 365 -3.20 -4.65 31.39
CA GLY A 365 -1.91 -4.97 30.74
C GLY A 365 -1.24 -3.77 30.03
N GLY A 366 -1.91 -2.65 29.84
CA GLY A 366 -1.32 -1.46 29.21
C GLY A 366 -0.85 -1.68 27.76
N THR A 367 0.20 -0.93 27.38
CA THR A 367 0.79 -0.97 26.01
C THR A 367 1.50 -2.27 25.69
N ALA A 368 1.98 -3.00 26.70
CA ALA A 368 2.62 -4.30 26.51
C ALA A 368 1.65 -5.38 25.98
N VAL A 369 0.36 -5.22 26.29
CA VAL A 369 -0.69 -6.16 25.87
C VAL A 369 -1.41 -5.69 24.62
N PHE A 370 -1.47 -4.38 24.40
CA PHE A 370 -2.18 -3.77 23.29
C PHE A 370 -1.48 -2.47 22.85
N ALA A 371 -0.74 -2.50 21.75
CA ALA A 371 0.12 -1.40 21.28
C ALA A 371 -0.68 -0.13 20.94
N VAL A 372 -1.94 -0.23 20.52
CA VAL A 372 -2.82 0.92 20.23
C VAL A 372 -3.07 1.80 21.47
N ARG A 373 -2.77 1.30 22.69
CA ARG A 373 -2.80 2.12 23.92
C ARG A 373 -1.61 3.08 24.04
N ASP A 374 -0.57 2.92 23.23
CA ASP A 374 0.48 3.93 23.12
C ASP A 374 -0.13 5.25 22.63
N PRO A 375 0.08 6.38 23.36
CA PRO A 375 -0.53 7.66 22.98
C PRO A 375 -0.12 8.15 21.59
N PHE A 376 1.09 7.82 21.13
CA PHE A 376 1.55 8.15 19.79
C PHE A 376 0.78 7.37 18.72
N VAL A 377 0.62 6.05 18.92
CA VAL A 377 -0.16 5.20 18.00
C VAL A 377 -1.64 5.57 18.04
N GLY A 378 -2.18 5.89 19.22
CA GLY A 378 -3.54 6.36 19.38
C GLY A 378 -3.81 7.63 18.56
N ARG A 379 -2.89 8.60 18.60
CA ARG A 379 -2.98 9.80 17.75
C ARG A 379 -2.79 9.48 16.27
N LEU A 380 -1.82 8.64 15.92
CA LEU A 380 -1.57 8.22 14.53
C LEU A 380 -2.84 7.63 13.89
N SER A 381 -3.62 6.84 14.61
CA SER A 381 -4.85 6.26 14.10
C SER A 381 -5.89 7.29 13.64
N HIS A 382 -5.83 8.54 14.13
CA HIS A 382 -6.71 9.64 13.70
C HIS A 382 -6.19 10.39 12.46
N HIS A 383 -4.92 10.22 12.11
CA HIS A 383 -4.31 10.77 10.88
C HIS A 383 -4.42 9.81 9.69
N VAL A 384 -4.76 8.54 9.95
CA VAL A 384 -5.03 7.56 8.89
C VAL A 384 -6.52 7.57 8.55
N LEU A 385 -6.85 7.64 7.25
CA LEU A 385 -8.24 7.77 6.78
C LEU A 385 -9.15 6.66 7.35
N GLU A 386 -8.65 5.44 7.41
CA GLU A 386 -9.35 4.28 7.94
C GLU A 386 -9.63 4.36 9.46
N GLY A 387 -8.81 5.10 10.18
CA GLY A 387 -8.97 5.34 11.62
C GLY A 387 -10.01 6.39 11.98
N MET A 388 -10.46 7.19 11.00
CA MET A 388 -11.45 8.25 11.23
C MET A 388 -12.83 7.69 11.52
N SER A 389 -13.61 8.46 12.31
CA SER A 389 -15.04 8.21 12.42
C SER A 389 -15.77 8.70 11.16
N LEU A 390 -16.95 8.11 10.86
CA LEU A 390 -17.75 8.53 9.70
C LEU A 390 -18.08 10.05 9.73
N PRO A 391 -18.44 10.67 10.86
CA PRO A 391 -18.64 12.13 10.91
C PRO A 391 -17.36 12.93 10.62
N ALA A 392 -16.19 12.44 11.02
CA ALA A 392 -14.92 13.09 10.72
C ALA A 392 -14.58 12.98 9.23
N LEU A 393 -14.79 11.80 8.64
CA LEU A 393 -14.61 11.57 7.20
C LEU A 393 -15.53 12.50 6.38
N VAL A 394 -16.82 12.58 6.71
CA VAL A 394 -17.77 13.44 6.00
C VAL A 394 -17.38 14.93 6.09
N ARG A 395 -16.86 15.37 7.23
CA ARG A 395 -16.34 16.75 7.36
C ARG A 395 -15.10 17.00 6.50
N ALA A 396 -14.23 15.99 6.35
CA ALA A 396 -13.01 16.11 5.57
C ALA A 396 -13.25 16.00 4.06
N THR A 397 -14.19 15.14 3.62
CA THR A 397 -14.36 14.76 2.21
C THR A 397 -15.74 15.11 1.61
N GLY A 398 -16.68 15.61 2.45
CA GLY A 398 -18.03 15.95 2.02
C GLY A 398 -19.05 14.81 2.12
N TRP A 399 -20.34 15.16 1.87
CA TRP A 399 -21.47 14.22 1.96
C TRP A 399 -21.42 13.08 0.92
N ASP A 400 -20.68 13.23 -0.16
CA ASP A 400 -20.52 12.16 -1.15
C ASP A 400 -19.94 10.90 -0.52
N SER A 401 -19.01 11.06 0.40
CA SER A 401 -18.45 9.92 1.16
C SER A 401 -19.48 9.22 2.05
N PHE A 402 -20.41 9.96 2.64
CA PHE A 402 -21.51 9.36 3.38
C PHE A 402 -22.38 8.49 2.49
N PHE A 403 -22.88 9.05 1.38
CA PHE A 403 -23.74 8.29 0.45
C PHE A 403 -23.02 7.12 -0.17
N LEU A 404 -21.74 7.25 -0.38
CA LEU A 404 -20.91 6.21 -0.94
C LEU A 404 -20.82 4.96 -0.06
N HIS A 405 -20.75 5.14 1.27
CA HIS A 405 -20.63 4.04 2.24
C HIS A 405 -21.98 3.58 2.81
N VAL A 406 -22.95 4.48 2.97
CA VAL A 406 -24.19 4.19 3.72
C VAL A 406 -25.35 3.77 2.82
N ASN A 407 -25.32 4.10 1.53
CA ASN A 407 -26.46 3.90 0.63
C ASN A 407 -26.96 2.45 0.54
N GLU A 408 -26.03 1.51 0.47
CA GLU A 408 -26.37 0.08 0.34
C GLU A 408 -26.93 -0.52 1.64
N THR A 409 -26.63 0.07 2.79
CA THR A 409 -27.09 -0.37 4.11
C THR A 409 -28.41 0.24 4.52
N LEU A 410 -28.64 1.47 4.14
CA LEU A 410 -29.75 2.27 4.62
C LEU A 410 -31.10 1.68 4.16
N LEU A 411 -31.20 1.29 2.91
CA LEU A 411 -32.44 0.76 2.36
C LEU A 411 -32.88 -0.55 3.02
N PRO A 412 -32.03 -1.59 3.15
CA PRO A 412 -32.38 -2.81 3.88
C PRO A 412 -32.66 -2.53 5.36
N ALA A 413 -31.93 -1.63 6.01
CA ALA A 413 -32.14 -1.30 7.41
C ALA A 413 -33.51 -0.62 7.65
N LEU A 414 -33.87 0.32 6.79
CA LEU A 414 -35.19 0.97 6.84
C LEU A 414 -36.31 -0.04 6.57
N ALA A 415 -36.17 -0.88 5.56
CA ALA A 415 -37.12 -1.92 5.27
C ALA A 415 -37.25 -2.92 6.45
N ALA A 416 -36.15 -3.29 7.09
CA ALA A 416 -36.17 -4.13 8.30
C ALA A 416 -36.92 -3.44 9.46
N ALA A 417 -36.67 -2.16 9.68
CA ALA A 417 -37.35 -1.37 10.73
C ALA A 417 -38.86 -1.29 10.48
N VAL A 418 -39.28 -0.99 9.24
CA VAL A 418 -40.69 -0.96 8.86
C VAL A 418 -41.35 -2.33 9.05
N LEU A 419 -40.68 -3.39 8.62
CA LEU A 419 -41.20 -4.75 8.78
C LEU A 419 -41.29 -5.19 10.26
N LEU A 420 -40.30 -4.82 11.07
CA LEU A 420 -40.32 -5.05 12.52
C LEU A 420 -41.46 -4.32 13.20
N TRP A 421 -41.82 -3.16 12.70
CA TRP A 421 -42.94 -2.37 13.24
C TRP A 421 -44.30 -2.84 12.71
N ALA A 422 -44.43 -3.08 11.41
CA ALA A 422 -45.73 -3.26 10.72
C ALA A 422 -46.25 -4.68 10.67
N ARG A 423 -45.38 -5.72 10.70
CA ARG A 423 -45.82 -7.11 10.49
C ARG A 423 -45.84 -7.95 11.75
N GLY A 424 -46.58 -9.08 11.66
CA GLY A 424 -46.82 -10.03 12.75
C GLY A 424 -45.56 -10.73 13.29
N THR A 425 -45.72 -11.54 14.32
CA THR A 425 -44.62 -12.12 15.13
C THR A 425 -43.74 -13.17 14.45
N ARG A 426 -44.17 -13.76 13.34
CA ARG A 426 -43.48 -14.91 12.70
C ARG A 426 -42.15 -14.58 12.06
N GLU A 427 -42.05 -13.41 11.42
CA GLU A 427 -40.88 -12.99 10.71
C GLU A 427 -39.88 -12.24 11.59
N ARG A 428 -40.36 -11.72 12.73
CA ARG A 428 -39.58 -10.84 13.61
C ARG A 428 -38.38 -11.52 14.25
N LEU A 429 -38.35 -12.86 14.37
CA LEU A 429 -37.21 -13.56 14.94
C LEU A 429 -35.94 -13.38 14.08
N ALA A 430 -36.02 -13.77 12.81
CA ALA A 430 -34.90 -13.66 11.88
C ALA A 430 -34.55 -12.20 11.58
N LEU A 431 -35.58 -11.33 11.42
CA LEU A 431 -35.38 -9.90 11.23
C LEU A 431 -34.68 -9.24 12.43
N THR A 432 -35.11 -9.58 13.68
CA THR A 432 -34.48 -9.07 14.89
C THR A 432 -33.01 -9.51 14.96
N PHE A 433 -32.73 -10.77 14.68
CA PHE A 433 -31.36 -11.29 14.66
C PHE A 433 -30.49 -10.57 13.64
N ALA A 434 -30.92 -10.51 12.37
CA ALA A 434 -30.15 -9.89 11.31
C ALA A 434 -29.99 -8.35 11.51
N ALA A 435 -31.05 -7.67 11.96
CA ALA A 435 -31.01 -6.22 12.19
C ALA A 435 -30.08 -5.85 13.36
N VAL A 436 -30.12 -6.58 14.48
CA VAL A 436 -29.26 -6.32 15.63
C VAL A 436 -27.80 -6.59 15.30
N ALA A 437 -27.51 -7.71 14.63
CA ALA A 437 -26.16 -8.01 14.17
C ALA A 437 -25.63 -6.90 13.25
N THR A 438 -26.40 -6.52 12.23
CA THR A 438 -26.01 -5.46 11.28
C THR A 438 -25.83 -4.10 11.97
N ALA A 439 -26.76 -3.73 12.87
CA ALA A 439 -26.67 -2.46 13.61
C ALA A 439 -25.39 -2.36 14.46
N GLY A 440 -24.97 -3.46 15.09
CA GLY A 440 -23.70 -3.51 15.83
C GLY A 440 -22.50 -3.23 14.94
N PHE A 441 -22.43 -3.85 13.76
CA PHE A 441 -21.37 -3.64 12.80
C PHE A 441 -21.37 -2.21 12.22
N VAL A 442 -22.56 -1.68 11.88
CA VAL A 442 -22.71 -0.32 11.37
C VAL A 442 -22.30 0.71 12.43
N ALA A 443 -22.69 0.52 13.69
CA ALA A 443 -22.28 1.39 14.79
C ALA A 443 -20.75 1.40 14.95
N LEU A 444 -20.11 0.23 14.90
CA LEU A 444 -18.66 0.11 14.94
C LEU A 444 -18.00 0.82 13.75
N ALA A 445 -18.55 0.64 12.55
CA ALA A 445 -18.07 1.29 11.32
C ALA A 445 -18.25 2.81 11.35
N CYS A 446 -19.33 3.32 11.94
CA CYS A 446 -19.51 4.75 12.18
C CYS A 446 -18.49 5.34 13.17
N TRP A 447 -18.08 4.53 14.17
CA TRP A 447 -17.04 4.93 15.12
C TRP A 447 -15.65 4.93 14.47
N GLN A 448 -15.37 3.91 13.60
CA GLN A 448 -14.11 3.82 12.87
C GLN A 448 -14.35 3.19 11.49
N ILE A 449 -14.06 3.96 10.42
CA ILE A 449 -14.47 3.62 9.05
C ILE A 449 -13.86 2.30 8.55
N ARG A 450 -12.69 1.91 9.04
CA ARG A 450 -12.04 0.63 8.71
C ARG A 450 -12.94 -0.60 8.91
N PHE A 451 -13.89 -0.53 9.83
CA PHE A 451 -14.82 -1.63 10.08
C PHE A 451 -15.98 -1.68 9.09
N TRP A 452 -16.06 -0.72 8.14
CA TRP A 452 -17.13 -0.70 7.14
C TRP A 452 -17.10 -1.94 6.26
N GLN A 453 -15.93 -2.36 5.83
CA GLN A 453 -15.75 -3.59 5.05
C GLN A 453 -16.35 -4.81 5.77
N ASN A 454 -16.12 -4.94 7.08
CA ASN A 454 -16.61 -6.04 7.90
C ASN A 454 -18.13 -5.98 8.10
N SER A 455 -18.77 -4.83 7.93
CA SER A 455 -20.22 -4.65 8.01
C SER A 455 -20.94 -5.13 6.76
N SER A 456 -20.25 -5.23 5.62
CA SER A 456 -20.82 -5.58 4.30
C SER A 456 -21.51 -6.95 4.28
N GLY A 457 -20.86 -7.95 4.87
CA GLY A 457 -21.44 -9.31 4.97
C GLY A 457 -22.74 -9.35 5.79
N PRO A 458 -22.79 -8.82 7.03
CA PRO A 458 -24.02 -8.62 7.80
C PRO A 458 -25.11 -7.88 7.05
N GLN A 459 -24.78 -6.86 6.25
CA GLN A 459 -25.76 -6.14 5.42
C GLN A 459 -26.37 -7.01 4.33
N LEU A 460 -25.55 -7.83 3.66
CA LEU A 460 -26.04 -8.83 2.71
C LEU A 460 -26.96 -9.86 3.39
N CYS A 461 -26.64 -10.28 4.63
CA CYS A 461 -27.50 -11.13 5.43
C CYS A 461 -28.83 -10.44 5.76
N LEU A 462 -28.80 -9.18 6.16
CA LEU A 462 -30.01 -8.40 6.43
C LEU A 462 -30.85 -8.25 5.15
N THR A 463 -30.24 -7.93 4.01
CA THR A 463 -30.92 -7.86 2.71
C THR A 463 -31.62 -9.18 2.36
N LEU A 464 -30.94 -10.32 2.55
CA LEU A 464 -31.49 -11.63 2.35
C LEU A 464 -32.73 -11.89 3.23
N VAL A 465 -32.64 -11.56 4.53
CA VAL A 465 -33.73 -11.74 5.49
C VAL A 465 -34.91 -10.82 5.18
N VAL A 466 -34.63 -9.56 4.82
CA VAL A 466 -35.66 -8.58 4.43
C VAL A 466 -36.39 -9.02 3.18
N LEU A 467 -35.70 -9.45 2.14
CA LEU A 467 -36.34 -9.95 0.92
C LEU A 467 -37.18 -11.18 1.20
N ALA A 468 -36.71 -12.09 2.04
CA ALA A 468 -37.46 -13.26 2.44
C ALA A 468 -38.72 -12.89 3.24
N ALA A 469 -38.65 -11.89 4.12
CA ALA A 469 -39.78 -11.39 4.89
C ALA A 469 -40.82 -10.65 4.04
N LEU A 470 -40.36 -9.79 3.12
CA LEU A 470 -41.21 -9.04 2.21
C LEU A 470 -42.03 -9.96 1.30
N THR A 471 -41.40 -11.04 0.82
CA THR A 471 -41.94 -11.86 -0.25
C THR A 471 -42.56 -13.13 0.23
N GLN A 472 -42.66 -13.40 1.54
CA GLN A 472 -43.11 -14.67 2.06
C GLN A 472 -44.50 -15.11 1.56
N ASP A 473 -45.44 -14.15 1.36
CA ASP A 473 -46.79 -14.39 0.90
C ASP A 473 -46.97 -14.13 -0.61
N TRP A 474 -45.90 -13.84 -1.32
CA TRP A 474 -45.90 -13.51 -2.74
C TRP A 474 -45.82 -14.79 -3.61
N GLY A 475 -46.40 -14.72 -4.80
CA GLY A 475 -46.23 -15.78 -5.80
C GLY A 475 -44.80 -15.88 -6.31
N ALA A 476 -44.42 -17.01 -6.87
CA ALA A 476 -43.06 -17.31 -7.29
C ALA A 476 -42.47 -16.26 -8.28
N ARG A 477 -43.29 -15.80 -9.25
CA ARG A 477 -42.88 -14.80 -10.24
C ARG A 477 -42.51 -13.44 -9.58
N ALA A 478 -43.37 -12.95 -8.69
CA ALA A 478 -43.17 -11.69 -8.01
C ALA A 478 -41.94 -11.72 -7.09
N ARG A 479 -41.70 -12.85 -6.41
CA ARG A 479 -40.47 -13.06 -5.64
C ARG A 479 -39.21 -12.95 -6.49
N TRP A 480 -39.23 -13.68 -7.61
CA TRP A 480 -38.09 -13.63 -8.54
C TRP A 480 -37.86 -12.26 -9.12
N LEU A 481 -38.92 -11.52 -9.48
CA LEU A 481 -38.77 -10.14 -9.96
C LEU A 481 -38.15 -9.22 -8.91
N LEU A 482 -38.56 -9.33 -7.65
CA LEU A 482 -37.96 -8.52 -6.58
C LEU A 482 -36.50 -8.91 -6.31
N VAL A 483 -36.22 -10.23 -6.21
CA VAL A 483 -34.85 -10.70 -5.99
C VAL A 483 -33.93 -10.26 -7.14
N LEU A 484 -34.37 -10.46 -8.38
CA LEU A 484 -33.60 -10.07 -9.55
C LEU A 484 -33.44 -8.54 -9.62
N GLY A 485 -34.52 -7.80 -9.40
CA GLY A 485 -34.48 -6.32 -9.39
C GLY A 485 -33.54 -5.78 -8.32
N THR A 486 -33.57 -6.35 -7.10
CA THR A 486 -32.64 -5.97 -6.04
C THR A 486 -31.21 -6.33 -6.42
N THR A 487 -30.98 -7.55 -6.93
CA THR A 487 -29.63 -8.01 -7.31
C THR A 487 -29.06 -7.16 -8.44
N VAL A 488 -29.84 -6.89 -9.47
CA VAL A 488 -29.41 -6.07 -10.61
C VAL A 488 -29.30 -4.60 -10.20
N GLY A 489 -30.27 -4.03 -9.52
CA GLY A 489 -30.32 -2.62 -9.20
C GLY A 489 -29.28 -2.16 -8.18
N LEU A 490 -29.01 -2.97 -7.15
CA LEU A 490 -28.06 -2.58 -6.10
C LEU A 490 -26.62 -3.00 -6.41
N PHE A 491 -26.41 -4.14 -7.08
CA PHE A 491 -25.08 -4.75 -7.11
C PHE A 491 -24.40 -4.76 -8.48
N VAL A 492 -25.15 -4.72 -9.59
CA VAL A 492 -24.52 -4.71 -10.93
C VAL A 492 -23.91 -3.36 -11.29
N PRO A 493 -24.61 -2.21 -11.09
CA PRO A 493 -24.09 -0.92 -11.50
C PRO A 493 -22.74 -0.55 -10.86
N PRO A 494 -22.48 -0.74 -9.55
CA PRO A 494 -21.19 -0.39 -8.95
C PRO A 494 -20.00 -1.11 -9.60
N THR A 495 -20.13 -2.40 -9.89
CA THR A 495 -19.06 -3.18 -10.53
C THR A 495 -18.86 -2.77 -11.99
N LEU A 496 -19.94 -2.60 -12.72
CA LEU A 496 -19.89 -2.25 -14.13
C LEU A 496 -19.28 -0.85 -14.34
N THR A 497 -19.69 0.12 -13.54
CA THR A 497 -19.15 1.48 -13.61
C THR A 497 -17.66 1.53 -13.32
N ARG A 498 -17.16 0.75 -12.36
CA ARG A 498 -15.71 0.63 -12.06
C ARG A 498 -14.94 0.11 -13.26
N VAL A 499 -15.38 -1.00 -13.83
CA VAL A 499 -14.71 -1.60 -15.01
C VAL A 499 -14.71 -0.64 -16.18
N LEU A 500 -15.83 0.02 -16.45
CA LEU A 500 -15.93 0.97 -17.56
C LEU A 500 -15.07 2.22 -17.36
N ALA A 501 -15.08 2.79 -16.14
CA ALA A 501 -14.26 3.96 -15.81
C ALA A 501 -12.76 3.66 -15.95
N LEU A 502 -12.32 2.48 -15.49
CA LEU A 502 -10.93 2.07 -15.60
C LEU A 502 -10.51 1.84 -17.05
N ARG A 503 -11.35 1.14 -17.84
CA ARG A 503 -11.11 0.93 -19.28
C ARG A 503 -11.05 2.24 -20.05
N GLU A 504 -11.91 3.21 -19.69
CA GLU A 504 -11.89 4.53 -20.33
C GLU A 504 -10.60 5.29 -19.97
N THR A 505 -10.13 5.24 -18.72
CA THR A 505 -8.85 5.81 -18.30
C THR A 505 -7.68 5.24 -19.11
N VAL A 506 -7.67 3.92 -19.32
CA VAL A 506 -6.63 3.23 -20.10
C VAL A 506 -6.74 3.63 -21.58
N ARG A 507 -7.96 3.68 -22.14
CA ARG A 507 -8.20 4.04 -23.55
C ARG A 507 -7.77 5.46 -23.86
N GLN A 508 -8.10 6.40 -23.00
CA GLN A 508 -7.78 7.82 -23.19
C GLN A 508 -6.33 8.17 -22.85
N ARG A 509 -5.59 7.24 -22.23
CA ARG A 509 -4.23 7.46 -21.73
C ARG A 509 -4.10 8.75 -20.92
N THR A 510 -5.12 9.06 -20.13
CA THR A 510 -5.22 10.30 -19.35
C THR A 510 -4.20 10.28 -18.21
N ALA A 511 -2.99 10.74 -18.48
CA ALA A 511 -1.90 10.81 -17.53
C ALA A 511 -2.28 11.49 -16.18
N GLY A 512 -3.18 12.47 -16.22
CA GLY A 512 -3.65 13.17 -15.01
C GLY A 512 -4.49 12.33 -14.04
N ARG A 513 -4.96 11.14 -14.44
CA ARG A 513 -5.73 10.21 -13.61
C ARG A 513 -4.93 8.99 -13.15
N LEU A 514 -3.67 8.85 -13.60
CA LEU A 514 -2.82 7.75 -13.19
C LEU A 514 -2.22 8.03 -11.82
N ASP A 515 -2.25 7.06 -10.93
CA ASP A 515 -1.42 7.10 -9.72
C ASP A 515 0.02 6.71 -10.10
N LEU A 516 0.89 7.71 -10.14
CA LEU A 516 2.29 7.54 -10.53
C LEU A 516 3.23 7.31 -9.32
N ALA A 517 2.72 7.41 -8.09
CA ALA A 517 3.56 7.26 -6.89
C ALA A 517 4.33 5.92 -6.86
N PRO A 518 3.74 4.75 -7.21
CA PRO A 518 4.49 3.50 -7.24
C PRO A 518 5.62 3.49 -8.27
N ALA A 519 5.42 4.12 -9.42
CA ALA A 519 6.46 4.23 -10.45
C ALA A 519 7.58 5.18 -10.02
N LEU A 520 7.22 6.30 -9.37
CA LEU A 520 8.16 7.25 -8.79
C LEU A 520 8.99 6.61 -7.66
N HIS A 521 8.37 5.87 -6.76
CA HIS A 521 9.10 5.16 -5.69
C HIS A 521 10.10 4.15 -6.25
N ARG A 522 9.74 3.44 -7.34
CA ARG A 522 10.66 2.52 -8.02
C ARG A 522 11.84 3.26 -8.66
N ASP A 523 11.59 4.38 -9.31
CA ASP A 523 12.62 5.20 -9.93
C ASP A 523 13.58 5.79 -8.87
N ILE A 524 13.05 6.29 -7.76
CA ILE A 524 13.84 6.73 -6.59
C ILE A 524 14.69 5.58 -6.05
N ALA A 525 14.13 4.39 -5.87
CA ALA A 525 14.87 3.23 -5.38
C ALA A 525 16.05 2.86 -6.32
N ALA A 526 15.84 2.94 -7.63
CA ALA A 526 16.89 2.73 -8.61
C ALA A 526 17.99 3.80 -8.52
N ALA A 527 17.62 5.08 -8.35
CA ALA A 527 18.56 6.19 -8.17
C ALA A 527 19.42 6.03 -6.90
N LEU A 528 18.76 5.68 -5.78
CA LEU A 528 19.48 5.42 -4.51
C LEU A 528 20.45 4.24 -4.65
N ARG A 529 20.04 3.16 -5.30
CA ARG A 529 20.94 2.01 -5.54
C ARG A 529 22.08 2.36 -6.48
N ALA A 530 21.86 3.22 -7.46
CA ALA A 530 22.92 3.71 -8.36
C ALA A 530 23.95 4.60 -7.62
N SER A 531 23.52 5.38 -6.62
CA SER A 531 24.42 6.19 -5.78
C SER A 531 25.25 5.33 -4.83
N GLN A 532 24.74 4.16 -4.41
CA GLN A 532 25.44 3.20 -3.56
C GLN A 532 25.23 1.77 -4.11
N PRO A 533 26.02 1.37 -5.13
CA PRO A 533 25.89 0.07 -5.78
C PRO A 533 26.14 -1.13 -4.85
N ALA A 534 27.03 -0.97 -3.89
CA ALA A 534 27.38 -1.97 -2.87
C ALA A 534 27.13 -1.42 -1.48
N GLY A 535 26.70 -2.33 -0.59
CA GLY A 535 26.42 -2.02 0.82
C GLY A 535 24.94 -1.78 1.09
N ASP A 536 24.63 -1.74 2.38
CA ASP A 536 23.27 -1.57 2.88
C ASP A 536 22.83 -0.12 2.84
N ILE A 537 21.60 0.08 2.41
CA ILE A 537 20.92 1.36 2.46
C ILE A 537 19.91 1.33 3.61
N VAL A 538 20.09 2.23 4.57
CA VAL A 538 19.13 2.52 5.64
C VAL A 538 18.41 3.82 5.27
N LEU A 539 17.16 3.68 4.89
CA LEU A 539 16.33 4.77 4.36
C LEU A 539 15.46 5.39 5.45
N LEU A 540 15.48 6.72 5.50
CA LEU A 540 14.54 7.54 6.25
C LEU A 540 13.68 8.35 5.27
N GLY A 541 12.38 8.38 5.50
CA GLY A 541 11.43 9.18 4.73
C GLY A 541 10.09 9.26 5.44
N CYS A 542 9.09 9.88 4.80
CA CYS A 542 7.70 9.78 5.22
C CYS A 542 7.20 8.34 5.02
N PRO A 543 6.13 7.93 5.75
CA PRO A 543 5.76 6.50 5.83
C PRO A 543 5.49 5.82 4.49
N SER A 544 4.75 6.46 3.58
CA SER A 544 4.44 5.88 2.26
C SER A 544 5.67 5.82 1.36
N THR A 545 6.49 6.89 1.37
CA THR A 545 7.75 6.97 0.62
C THR A 545 8.72 5.91 1.11
N SER A 546 8.90 5.77 2.44
CA SER A 546 9.76 4.74 3.03
C SER A 546 9.29 3.32 2.65
N SER A 547 7.98 3.06 2.76
CA SER A 547 7.42 1.75 2.40
C SER A 547 7.64 1.43 0.92
N GLY A 548 7.30 2.36 0.02
CA GLY A 548 7.39 2.14 -1.42
C GLY A 548 8.83 2.02 -1.91
N VAL A 549 9.68 2.97 -1.54
CA VAL A 549 11.10 2.97 -1.95
C VAL A 549 11.84 1.79 -1.31
N GLY A 550 11.54 1.49 -0.04
CA GLY A 550 12.09 0.33 0.67
C GLY A 550 11.72 -0.99 -0.02
N TYR A 551 10.45 -1.13 -0.44
CA TYR A 551 9.99 -2.30 -1.19
C TYR A 551 10.76 -2.50 -2.50
N TYR A 552 10.81 -1.48 -3.35
CA TYR A 552 11.45 -1.60 -4.66
C TYR A 552 12.97 -1.75 -4.59
N GLY A 553 13.61 -1.11 -3.61
CA GLY A 553 15.06 -1.18 -3.41
C GLY A 553 15.54 -2.34 -2.55
N ARG A 554 14.64 -3.04 -1.86
CA ARG A 554 14.98 -3.99 -0.79
C ARG A 554 15.86 -3.34 0.28
N PHE A 555 15.52 -2.08 0.65
CA PHE A 555 16.25 -1.30 1.63
C PHE A 555 15.74 -1.57 3.04
N GLN A 556 16.60 -1.38 4.02
CA GLN A 556 16.19 -1.24 5.40
C GLN A 556 15.56 0.16 5.57
N THR A 557 14.49 0.25 6.35
CA THR A 557 13.75 1.50 6.57
C THR A 557 13.62 1.79 8.05
N VAL A 558 13.57 3.06 8.44
CA VAL A 558 13.35 3.45 9.85
C VAL A 558 11.86 3.36 10.18
N GLY A 559 11.04 4.17 9.54
CA GLY A 559 9.59 4.24 9.72
C GLY A 559 8.85 3.91 8.43
N THR A 560 7.77 3.13 8.52
CA THR A 560 6.93 2.74 7.38
C THR A 560 5.47 2.94 7.73
N LEU A 561 4.56 2.65 6.80
CA LEU A 561 3.11 2.73 7.04
C LEU A 561 2.61 1.75 8.11
N TYR A 562 3.43 0.79 8.52
CA TYR A 562 2.99 -0.24 9.45
C TYR A 562 3.00 0.28 10.87
N TRP A 563 1.82 0.41 11.45
CA TRP A 563 1.61 0.89 12.80
C TRP A 563 2.26 0.00 13.88
N GLU A 564 2.55 -1.26 13.59
CA GLU A 564 3.35 -2.10 14.48
C GLU A 564 4.80 -1.65 14.61
N ASN A 565 5.30 -0.89 13.66
CA ASN A 565 6.61 -0.25 13.73
C ASN A 565 6.57 1.03 14.58
N VAL A 566 6.01 0.95 15.78
CA VAL A 566 5.87 2.11 16.69
C VAL A 566 7.20 2.79 16.94
N ALA A 567 8.24 2.01 17.21
CA ALA A 567 9.58 2.52 17.52
C ALA A 567 10.23 3.22 16.32
N GLY A 568 10.08 2.67 15.12
CA GLY A 568 10.63 3.27 13.91
C GLY A 568 9.85 4.51 13.47
N LEU A 569 8.50 4.46 13.53
CA LEU A 569 7.66 5.63 13.23
C LEU A 569 7.94 6.79 14.19
N ARG A 570 8.06 6.51 15.49
CA ARG A 570 8.42 7.50 16.50
C ARG A 570 9.79 8.09 16.24
N ALA A 571 10.78 7.26 15.94
CA ALA A 571 12.12 7.74 15.63
C ALA A 571 12.16 8.61 14.36
N ALA A 572 11.42 8.23 13.31
CA ALA A 572 11.30 9.07 12.12
C ALA A 572 10.64 10.44 12.47
N ALA A 573 9.58 10.42 13.28
CA ALA A 573 8.94 11.64 13.77
C ALA A 573 9.91 12.49 14.61
N GLU A 574 10.66 11.90 15.53
CA GLU A 574 11.65 12.59 16.38
C GLU A 574 12.76 13.23 15.53
N ILE A 575 13.27 12.51 14.54
CA ILE A 575 14.32 13.03 13.64
C ILE A 575 13.80 14.25 12.86
N PHE A 576 12.65 14.11 12.20
CA PHE A 576 12.11 15.20 11.39
C PHE A 576 11.57 16.37 12.20
N SER A 577 11.16 16.14 13.46
CA SER A 577 10.67 17.17 14.37
C SER A 577 11.76 17.80 15.24
N ALA A 578 13.01 17.33 15.17
CA ALA A 578 14.14 17.94 15.88
C ALA A 578 14.27 19.44 15.52
N THR A 579 14.54 20.26 16.50
CA THR A 579 14.59 21.75 16.34
C THR A 579 16.01 22.29 16.13
N ASN A 580 17.00 21.42 16.22
CA ASN A 580 18.39 21.76 15.95
C ASN A 580 19.12 20.62 15.20
N GLU A 581 20.13 21.01 14.45
CA GLU A 581 20.91 20.12 13.59
C GLU A 581 21.66 19.04 14.38
N ALA A 582 22.22 19.37 15.54
CA ALA A 582 23.01 18.45 16.35
C ALA A 582 22.15 17.30 16.91
N GLU A 583 20.94 17.61 17.32
CA GLU A 583 19.94 16.62 17.74
C GLU A 583 19.57 15.69 16.57
N ALA A 584 19.17 16.25 15.43
CA ALA A 584 18.84 15.49 14.23
C ALA A 584 19.98 14.55 13.82
N ARG A 585 21.22 15.05 13.80
CA ARG A 585 22.42 14.26 13.49
C ARG A 585 22.65 13.11 14.47
N THR A 586 22.41 13.35 15.75
CA THR A 586 22.56 12.33 16.80
C THR A 586 21.54 11.21 16.61
N LEU A 587 20.27 11.57 16.37
CA LEU A 587 19.18 10.62 16.14
C LEU A 587 19.38 9.81 14.84
N LEU A 588 19.83 10.46 13.77
CA LEU A 588 20.16 9.79 12.50
C LEU A 588 21.28 8.74 12.69
N ARG A 589 22.33 9.11 13.44
CA ARG A 589 23.43 8.17 13.76
C ARG A 589 22.96 6.99 14.60
N ALA A 590 22.10 7.23 15.58
CA ALA A 590 21.55 6.17 16.42
C ALA A 590 20.73 5.15 15.61
N ARG A 591 20.12 5.58 14.50
CA ARG A 591 19.38 4.76 13.57
C ARG A 591 20.19 4.28 12.35
N GLN A 592 21.48 4.58 12.30
CA GLN A 592 22.40 4.22 11.20
C GLN A 592 21.87 4.66 9.83
N VAL A 593 21.12 5.77 9.77
CA VAL A 593 20.55 6.27 8.51
C VAL A 593 21.65 6.65 7.54
N THR A 594 21.59 6.08 6.35
CA THR A 594 22.52 6.37 5.26
C THR A 594 21.91 7.30 4.20
N HIS A 595 20.59 7.21 4.01
CA HIS A 595 19.89 8.00 3.00
C HIS A 595 18.56 8.54 3.52
N ILE A 596 18.17 9.72 3.01
CA ILE A 596 16.88 10.35 3.25
C ILE A 596 16.20 10.55 1.90
N ALA A 597 14.91 10.18 1.79
CA ALA A 597 14.08 10.45 0.62
C ALA A 597 12.80 11.17 1.04
N LEU A 598 12.59 12.36 0.48
CA LEU A 598 11.39 13.17 0.70
C LEU A 598 10.74 13.51 -0.64
N THR A 599 9.42 13.40 -0.70
CA THR A 599 8.62 13.72 -1.89
C THR A 599 7.49 14.67 -1.52
N SER A 600 7.11 15.56 -2.45
CA SER A 600 5.97 16.47 -2.23
C SER A 600 4.61 15.76 -2.37
N ASP A 601 4.59 14.52 -2.83
CA ASP A 601 3.36 13.74 -2.96
C ASP A 601 2.88 13.21 -1.60
N GLU A 602 3.72 13.28 -0.57
CA GLU A 602 3.41 12.88 0.80
C GLU A 602 3.70 14.02 1.79
N ASP A 603 2.66 14.70 2.26
CA ASP A 603 2.76 15.78 3.27
C ASP A 603 2.61 15.24 4.70
N PHE A 604 3.51 14.31 5.10
CA PHE A 604 3.49 13.69 6.43
C PHE A 604 4.46 14.32 7.44
N LEU A 605 5.32 15.25 7.01
CA LEU A 605 6.26 15.93 7.91
C LEU A 605 5.54 16.74 9.00
N ARG A 606 4.43 17.40 8.62
CA ARG A 606 3.58 18.12 9.55
C ARG A 606 2.88 17.17 10.53
N ASP A 607 2.41 16.03 10.04
CA ASP A 607 1.76 15.04 10.86
C ASP A 607 2.72 14.45 11.90
N TYR A 608 3.96 14.18 11.55
CA TYR A 608 4.99 13.78 12.50
C TYR A 608 5.15 14.77 13.65
N PHE A 609 5.19 16.07 13.34
CA PHE A 609 5.29 17.13 14.35
C PHE A 609 4.06 17.14 15.28
N VAL A 610 2.85 17.10 14.72
CA VAL A 610 1.60 17.11 15.49
C VAL A 610 1.46 15.85 16.35
N LEU A 611 1.89 14.69 15.84
CA LEU A 611 1.87 13.43 16.59
C LEU A 611 2.75 13.47 17.84
N LEU A 612 3.93 14.11 17.75
CA LEU A 612 4.85 14.23 18.89
C LEU A 612 4.45 15.37 19.84
N HIS A 613 4.00 16.48 19.28
CA HIS A 613 3.74 17.72 20.03
C HIS A 613 2.26 18.14 19.92
N PRO A 614 1.33 17.36 20.48
CA PRO A 614 -0.09 17.70 20.43
C PRO A 614 -0.35 19.02 21.15
N GLY A 615 -0.96 20.00 20.43
CA GLY A 615 -1.25 21.31 20.95
C GLY A 615 -0.14 22.35 20.83
N ALA A 616 1.00 22.00 20.21
CA ALA A 616 2.03 22.98 19.87
C ALA A 616 1.51 23.99 18.83
N PRO A 617 1.95 25.25 18.87
CA PRO A 617 1.59 26.23 17.86
C PRO A 617 2.01 25.78 16.46
N PRO A 618 1.16 25.93 15.41
CA PRO A 618 1.52 25.57 14.04
C PRO A 618 2.79 26.24 13.52
N ALA A 619 3.14 27.43 14.04
CA ALA A 619 4.34 28.16 13.68
C ALA A 619 5.63 27.42 14.12
N ASP A 620 5.58 26.57 15.13
CA ASP A 620 6.75 25.83 15.59
C ASP A 620 7.16 24.71 14.61
N PHE A 621 6.25 24.27 13.76
CA PHE A 621 6.58 23.36 12.66
C PHE A 621 7.67 23.92 11.74
N ALA A 622 7.67 25.24 11.48
CA ALA A 622 8.70 25.88 10.64
C ALA A 622 10.13 25.80 11.21
N LYS A 623 10.27 25.50 12.51
CA LYS A 623 11.56 25.36 13.20
C LYS A 623 12.12 23.93 13.11
N THR A 624 11.31 22.97 12.61
CA THR A 624 11.70 21.57 12.57
C THR A 624 12.71 21.27 11.47
N PHE A 625 13.56 20.30 11.73
CA PHE A 625 14.58 19.83 10.76
C PHE A 625 13.96 19.39 9.43
N GLY A 626 12.85 18.65 9.46
CA GLY A 626 12.13 18.21 8.25
C GLY A 626 11.62 19.38 7.40
N TYR A 627 11.07 20.43 8.03
CA TYR A 627 10.62 21.63 7.35
C TYR A 627 11.79 22.42 6.76
N GLN A 628 12.87 22.59 7.54
CA GLN A 628 14.08 23.28 7.09
C GLN A 628 14.68 22.58 5.87
N LEU A 629 14.79 21.25 5.90
CA LEU A 629 15.31 20.46 4.78
C LEU A 629 14.44 20.58 3.52
N PHE A 630 13.15 20.28 3.64
CA PHE A 630 12.30 20.05 2.47
C PHE A 630 11.63 21.33 1.95
N VAL A 631 11.20 22.21 2.85
CA VAL A 631 10.49 23.44 2.48
C VAL A 631 11.46 24.63 2.31
N GLN A 632 12.36 24.85 3.28
CA GLN A 632 13.31 25.96 3.24
C GLN A 632 14.58 25.63 2.46
N GLN A 633 14.82 24.35 2.12
CA GLN A 633 16.02 23.87 1.44
C GLN A 633 17.33 24.25 2.16
N GLN A 634 17.27 24.33 3.49
CA GLN A 634 18.43 24.53 4.34
C GLN A 634 19.13 23.18 4.56
N LEU A 635 20.19 22.95 3.83
CA LEU A 635 20.90 21.67 3.77
C LEU A 635 22.21 21.76 4.56
N PRO A 636 22.36 21.04 5.68
CA PRO A 636 23.62 20.92 6.39
C PRO A 636 24.72 20.29 5.52
N ALA A 637 25.96 20.68 5.70
CA ALA A 637 27.05 20.20 4.87
C ALA A 637 27.25 18.66 4.92
N TRP A 638 26.92 18.02 6.02
CA TRP A 638 27.02 16.57 6.18
C TRP A 638 25.88 15.78 5.47
N LEU A 639 24.98 16.48 4.78
CA LEU A 639 23.96 15.87 3.90
C LEU A 639 24.31 16.15 2.44
N ARG A 640 24.70 15.12 1.72
CA ARG A 640 25.00 15.20 0.30
C ARG A 640 23.72 15.08 -0.51
N VAL A 641 23.43 16.10 -1.31
CA VAL A 641 22.32 16.04 -2.27
C VAL A 641 22.69 15.10 -3.41
N LEU A 642 21.84 14.13 -3.69
CA LEU A 642 22.00 13.23 -4.84
C LEU A 642 21.36 13.87 -6.07
N PRO A 643 22.05 13.92 -7.21
CA PRO A 643 21.49 14.41 -8.46
C PRO A 643 20.36 13.48 -8.90
N TYR A 644 19.15 13.96 -8.85
CA TYR A 644 17.99 13.21 -9.25
C TYR A 644 16.97 14.12 -9.93
N SER A 645 16.46 13.65 -11.06
CA SER A 645 15.33 14.26 -11.75
C SER A 645 14.38 13.15 -12.18
N PRO A 646 13.11 13.18 -11.75
CA PRO A 646 12.14 12.20 -12.21
C PRO A 646 12.06 12.15 -13.74
N ALA A 647 11.83 10.97 -14.30
CA ALA A 647 11.56 10.86 -15.74
C ALA A 647 10.45 11.85 -16.16
N PRO A 648 10.53 12.45 -17.36
CA PRO A 648 9.57 13.48 -17.79
C PRO A 648 8.11 13.10 -17.59
N ASP A 649 7.77 11.82 -17.83
CA ASP A 649 6.43 11.29 -17.70
C ASP A 649 5.97 11.07 -16.23
N LEU A 650 6.92 11.08 -15.28
CA LEU A 650 6.65 11.04 -13.84
C LEU A 650 6.58 12.44 -13.21
N ARG A 651 6.99 13.46 -13.93
CA ARG A 651 6.94 14.85 -13.46
C ARG A 651 5.51 15.37 -13.56
N ARG A 652 4.87 15.58 -12.40
CA ARG A 652 3.65 16.40 -12.32
C ARG A 652 4.04 17.83 -11.97
N PRO A 653 3.25 18.84 -12.40
CA PRO A 653 3.44 20.19 -11.91
C PRO A 653 3.46 20.22 -10.38
N GLY A 654 4.56 20.70 -9.80
CA GLY A 654 4.73 20.76 -8.35
C GLY A 654 5.39 19.54 -7.68
N THR A 655 5.61 18.43 -8.40
CA THR A 655 6.35 17.28 -7.83
C THR A 655 7.79 17.68 -7.54
N ARG A 656 8.18 17.61 -6.27
CA ARG A 656 9.57 17.80 -5.78
C ARG A 656 10.02 16.51 -5.13
N VAL A 657 11.26 16.12 -5.40
CA VAL A 657 11.92 14.98 -4.77
C VAL A 657 13.26 15.45 -4.25
N LEU A 658 13.57 15.17 -3.01
CA LEU A 658 14.83 15.45 -2.37
C LEU A 658 15.46 14.14 -1.89
N LEU A 659 16.58 13.76 -2.50
CA LEU A 659 17.35 12.59 -2.13
C LEU A 659 18.67 13.04 -1.51
N LEU A 660 18.95 12.56 -0.30
CA LEU A 660 20.12 12.93 0.48
C LEU A 660 20.87 11.67 0.93
N GLN A 661 22.18 11.75 0.90
CA GLN A 661 23.09 10.78 1.51
C GLN A 661 23.73 11.39 2.76
N VAL A 662 23.81 10.63 3.85
CA VAL A 662 24.49 11.06 5.08
C VAL A 662 26.00 10.85 4.92
N VAL A 663 26.77 11.93 4.86
CA VAL A 663 28.22 11.93 4.69
C VAL A 663 28.84 12.79 5.81
N PRO A 664 29.16 12.21 6.97
CA PRO A 664 29.53 12.96 8.18
C PRO A 664 30.69 13.96 8.03
N ASP A 665 31.64 13.63 7.18
CA ASP A 665 32.90 14.38 7.03
C ASP A 665 32.96 15.16 5.69
N GLN A 666 31.80 15.41 5.04
CA GLN A 666 31.73 16.21 3.82
C GLN A 666 32.06 17.68 4.11
N SER A 667 32.91 18.26 3.30
CA SER A 667 33.23 19.68 3.37
C SER A 667 32.10 20.56 2.78
N ASP A 668 32.06 21.84 3.16
CA ASP A 668 31.11 22.81 2.60
C ASP A 668 31.24 22.96 1.08
N ALA A 669 32.46 22.87 0.55
CA ALA A 669 32.73 22.92 -0.87
C ALA A 669 32.14 21.73 -1.61
N GLU A 670 32.30 20.52 -1.08
CA GLU A 670 31.70 19.31 -1.63
C GLU A 670 30.16 19.32 -1.53
N ALA A 671 29.61 19.83 -0.42
CA ALA A 671 28.17 19.98 -0.27
C ALA A 671 27.58 20.88 -1.36
N LEU A 672 28.16 22.05 -1.57
CA LEU A 672 27.75 22.98 -2.63
C LEU A 672 27.91 22.39 -4.04
N TYR A 673 28.97 21.62 -4.28
CA TYR A 673 29.16 20.92 -5.55
C TYR A 673 28.00 19.92 -5.83
N HIS A 674 27.60 19.15 -4.85
CA HIS A 674 26.51 18.20 -5.00
C HIS A 674 25.14 18.87 -5.11
N ILE A 675 24.92 20.00 -4.43
CA ILE A 675 23.73 20.85 -4.62
C ILE A 675 23.66 21.33 -6.07
N ALA A 676 24.77 21.85 -6.60
CA ALA A 676 24.86 22.31 -7.98
C ALA A 676 24.64 21.17 -8.98
N ALA A 677 25.17 19.97 -8.73
CA ALA A 677 24.94 18.80 -9.56
C ALA A 677 23.44 18.43 -9.63
N ALA A 678 22.74 18.50 -8.50
CA ALA A 678 21.31 18.29 -8.44
C ALA A 678 20.50 19.39 -9.16
N GLN A 679 20.94 20.65 -9.07
CA GLN A 679 20.35 21.78 -9.79
C GLN A 679 20.51 21.59 -11.31
N LEU A 680 21.68 21.19 -11.78
CA LEU A 680 21.94 20.90 -13.19
C LEU A 680 21.08 19.73 -13.70
N ALA A 681 20.89 18.71 -12.89
CA ALA A 681 19.99 17.59 -13.22
C ALA A 681 18.51 18.01 -13.38
N ASN A 682 18.14 19.18 -12.82
CA ASN A 682 16.81 19.78 -12.91
C ASN A 682 16.77 21.04 -13.80
N ASP A 683 17.74 21.20 -14.70
CA ASP A 683 17.83 22.29 -15.68
C ASP A 683 18.00 23.71 -15.05
N ASP A 684 18.49 23.79 -13.80
CA ASP A 684 18.70 25.06 -13.09
C ASP A 684 20.20 25.46 -13.12
N ALA A 685 20.70 25.76 -14.30
CA ALA A 685 22.09 26.14 -14.52
C ALA A 685 22.51 27.45 -13.82
N PRO A 686 21.66 28.49 -13.68
CA PRO A 686 22.08 29.72 -13.00
C PRO A 686 22.43 29.55 -11.52
N HIS A 687 21.57 28.87 -10.76
CA HIS A 687 21.86 28.61 -9.34
C HIS A 687 22.98 27.59 -9.15
N ALA A 688 23.09 26.61 -10.05
CA ALA A 688 24.19 25.65 -10.04
C ALA A 688 25.56 26.35 -10.21
N GLU A 689 25.67 27.27 -11.15
CA GLU A 689 26.87 28.05 -11.35
C GLU A 689 27.26 28.89 -10.11
N GLN A 690 26.27 29.56 -9.49
CA GLN A 690 26.46 30.32 -8.28
C GLN A 690 27.03 29.45 -7.14
N ASN A 691 26.44 28.25 -6.95
CA ASN A 691 26.91 27.32 -5.94
C ASN A 691 28.29 26.74 -6.25
N LEU A 692 28.62 26.47 -7.53
CA LEU A 692 29.95 25.98 -7.93
C LEU A 692 31.02 27.03 -7.73
N LEU A 693 30.74 28.31 -8.02
CA LEU A 693 31.68 29.42 -7.75
C LEU A 693 31.89 29.60 -6.24
N ALA A 694 30.80 29.54 -5.45
CA ALA A 694 30.89 29.60 -3.99
C ALA A 694 31.65 28.38 -3.40
N ALA A 695 31.52 27.19 -4.01
CA ALA A 695 32.30 26.02 -3.65
C ALA A 695 33.77 26.15 -3.98
N LEU A 696 34.10 26.74 -5.14
CA LEU A 696 35.48 27.02 -5.53
C LEU A 696 36.15 27.92 -4.50
N ASP A 697 35.48 28.96 -4.04
CA ASP A 697 36.01 29.88 -3.02
C ASP A 697 36.29 29.19 -1.68
N ARG A 698 35.49 28.20 -1.30
CA ARG A 698 35.65 27.39 -0.08
C ARG A 698 36.66 26.25 -0.23
N THR A 699 37.07 25.94 -1.46
CA THR A 699 38.06 24.90 -1.75
C THR A 699 39.46 25.39 -1.35
N PRO A 700 40.29 24.54 -0.70
CA PRO A 700 41.68 24.90 -0.39
C PRO A 700 42.45 25.37 -1.64
N ALA A 701 43.29 26.39 -1.50
CA ALA A 701 43.96 27.03 -2.62
C ALA A 701 44.70 26.05 -3.56
N ALA A 702 45.33 25.02 -3.01
CA ALA A 702 46.06 24.01 -3.77
C ALA A 702 45.14 23.13 -4.65
N ALA A 703 43.85 22.99 -4.29
CA ALA A 703 42.88 22.13 -5.00
C ALA A 703 41.94 22.93 -5.94
N ARG A 704 41.98 24.28 -5.93
CA ARG A 704 41.02 25.11 -6.68
C ARG A 704 41.10 24.91 -8.20
N ALA A 705 42.27 24.72 -8.76
CA ALA A 705 42.43 24.47 -10.18
C ALA A 705 41.78 23.15 -10.60
N GLU A 706 41.96 22.10 -9.82
CA GLU A 706 41.33 20.78 -10.03
C GLU A 706 39.83 20.86 -9.82
N PHE A 707 39.34 21.53 -8.77
CA PHE A 707 37.94 21.78 -8.55
C PHE A 707 37.31 22.53 -9.73
N GLY A 708 37.94 23.60 -10.24
CA GLY A 708 37.46 24.35 -11.40
C GLY A 708 37.34 23.48 -12.66
N LEU A 709 38.28 22.53 -12.86
CA LEU A 709 38.21 21.54 -13.93
C LEU A 709 36.99 20.63 -13.76
N ASN A 710 36.78 20.04 -12.58
CA ASN A 710 35.70 19.12 -12.31
C ASN A 710 34.34 19.81 -12.39
N ALA A 711 34.17 20.99 -11.83
CA ALA A 711 32.99 21.82 -11.90
C ALA A 711 32.63 22.24 -13.34
N GLY A 712 33.66 22.68 -14.10
CA GLY A 712 33.50 23.00 -15.50
C GLY A 712 33.11 21.79 -16.36
N ASN A 713 33.69 20.62 -16.11
CA ASN A 713 33.33 19.37 -16.77
C ASN A 713 31.88 18.98 -16.47
N LEU A 714 31.45 19.12 -15.22
CA LEU A 714 30.04 18.84 -14.82
C LEU A 714 29.08 19.74 -15.60
N CYS A 715 29.31 21.04 -15.65
CA CYS A 715 28.49 21.96 -16.43
C CYS A 715 28.55 21.67 -17.94
N TYR A 716 29.69 21.29 -18.47
CA TYR A 716 29.83 20.92 -19.89
C TYR A 716 29.01 19.70 -20.25
N GLN A 717 29.09 18.64 -19.44
CA GLN A 717 28.37 17.36 -19.65
C GLN A 717 26.86 17.53 -19.56
N THR A 718 26.41 18.47 -18.73
CA THR A 718 24.97 18.76 -18.56
C THR A 718 24.45 19.84 -19.53
N GLY A 719 25.25 20.31 -20.44
CA GLY A 719 24.84 21.29 -21.45
C GLY A 719 24.92 22.75 -21.00
N ALA A 720 25.28 23.06 -19.75
CA ALA A 720 25.43 24.40 -19.22
C ALA A 720 26.76 25.04 -19.65
N ARG A 721 26.99 25.13 -20.94
CA ARG A 721 28.29 25.45 -21.56
C ARG A 721 28.84 26.83 -21.20
N ALA A 722 27.95 27.83 -21.06
CA ALA A 722 28.37 29.17 -20.61
C ALA A 722 28.90 29.16 -19.17
N ALA A 723 28.25 28.42 -18.26
CA ALA A 723 28.70 28.20 -16.89
C ALA A 723 30.04 27.43 -16.88
N ALA A 724 30.19 26.41 -17.72
CA ALA A 724 31.45 25.66 -17.87
C ALA A 724 32.61 26.57 -18.23
N ALA A 725 32.44 27.49 -19.20
CA ALA A 725 33.48 28.43 -19.58
C ALA A 725 33.90 29.37 -18.43
N ARG A 726 32.95 29.86 -17.62
CA ARG A 726 33.21 30.69 -16.46
C ARG A 726 33.95 29.95 -15.35
N LEU A 727 33.53 28.72 -15.06
CA LEU A 727 34.18 27.87 -14.06
C LEU A 727 35.58 27.44 -14.46
N TYR A 728 35.80 27.10 -15.72
CA TYR A 728 37.16 26.86 -16.23
C TYR A 728 38.06 28.09 -16.10
N ARG A 729 37.55 29.30 -16.44
CA ARG A 729 38.31 30.55 -16.24
C ARG A 729 38.63 30.78 -14.77
N ALA A 730 37.63 30.63 -13.89
CA ALA A 730 37.81 30.82 -12.46
C ALA A 730 38.84 29.82 -11.87
N GLY A 731 38.81 28.55 -12.29
CA GLY A 731 39.81 27.56 -11.89
C GLY A 731 41.24 27.91 -12.40
N LEU A 732 41.36 28.44 -13.63
CA LEU A 732 42.64 28.74 -14.26
C LEU A 732 43.41 29.88 -13.55
N VAL A 733 42.72 30.78 -12.86
CA VAL A 733 43.34 31.85 -12.04
C VAL A 733 44.16 31.26 -10.89
N HIS A 734 43.84 30.08 -10.41
CA HIS A 734 44.45 29.46 -9.23
C HIS A 734 45.57 28.46 -9.55
N GLY A 735 45.90 28.23 -10.84
CA GLY A 735 47.02 27.37 -11.20
C GLY A 735 47.02 26.91 -12.66
N GLY A 736 48.18 26.56 -13.16
CA GLY A 736 48.41 26.14 -14.56
C GLY A 736 48.01 24.69 -14.83
N ASN A 737 46.75 24.34 -14.70
CA ASN A 737 46.26 23.03 -15.11
C ASN A 737 46.06 22.99 -16.64
N ALA A 738 46.92 22.23 -17.33
CA ALA A 738 46.92 22.20 -18.77
C ALA A 738 45.62 21.61 -19.37
N THR A 739 45.01 20.62 -18.72
CA THR A 739 43.73 20.03 -19.14
C THR A 739 42.62 21.08 -19.04
N LEU A 740 42.59 21.85 -17.96
CA LEU A 740 41.64 22.93 -17.77
C LEU A 740 41.76 24.01 -18.85
N ALA A 741 42.97 24.44 -19.14
CA ALA A 741 43.24 25.40 -20.20
C ALA A 741 42.83 24.86 -21.59
N THR A 742 43.12 23.59 -21.87
CA THR A 742 42.73 22.89 -23.10
C THR A 742 41.19 22.81 -23.25
N ASN A 743 40.47 22.41 -22.21
CA ASN A 743 39.00 22.33 -22.22
C ASN A 743 38.38 23.73 -22.44
N LEU A 744 38.91 24.75 -21.78
CA LEU A 744 38.46 26.14 -21.97
C LEU A 744 38.70 26.62 -23.39
N ALA A 745 39.91 26.48 -23.90
CA ALA A 745 40.28 26.92 -25.26
C ALA A 745 39.43 26.20 -26.32
N TRP A 746 39.20 24.87 -26.12
CA TRP A 746 38.33 24.06 -26.99
C TRP A 746 36.92 24.59 -27.00
N LEU A 747 36.30 24.81 -25.82
CA LEU A 747 34.96 25.32 -25.67
C LEU A 747 34.79 26.70 -26.33
N LEU A 748 35.73 27.62 -26.08
CA LEU A 748 35.70 28.95 -26.65
C LEU A 748 35.89 28.99 -28.17
N ALA A 749 36.53 27.98 -28.76
CA ALA A 749 36.74 27.86 -30.21
C ALA A 749 35.60 27.15 -30.96
N THR A 750 34.90 26.18 -30.30
CA THR A 750 34.07 25.21 -31.01
C THR A 750 32.59 25.20 -30.63
N ASP A 751 32.19 25.91 -29.58
CA ASP A 751 30.81 25.88 -29.12
C ASP A 751 29.82 26.34 -30.21
N PRO A 752 28.69 25.65 -30.43
CA PRO A 752 27.65 26.08 -31.37
C PRO A 752 27.10 27.47 -31.06
N ALA A 753 26.95 27.83 -29.77
CA ALA A 753 26.42 29.13 -29.34
C ALA A 753 27.44 30.23 -29.48
N ALA A 754 27.17 31.24 -30.27
CA ALA A 754 28.06 32.39 -30.48
C ALA A 754 28.37 33.17 -29.20
N THR A 755 27.45 33.12 -28.23
CA THR A 755 27.60 33.78 -26.92
C THR A 755 28.62 33.10 -26.00
N VAL A 756 29.02 31.90 -26.28
CA VAL A 756 30.03 31.13 -25.52
C VAL A 756 31.42 31.26 -26.20
N ARG A 757 31.41 31.40 -27.53
CA ARG A 757 32.66 31.48 -28.28
C ARG A 757 33.38 32.80 -28.04
N HIS A 758 34.71 32.71 -27.94
CA HIS A 758 35.62 33.84 -27.84
C HIS A 758 36.94 33.47 -28.49
N GLY A 759 37.03 33.71 -29.84
CA GLY A 759 38.13 33.22 -30.67
C GLY A 759 39.50 33.76 -30.23
N ALA A 760 39.57 35.04 -29.85
CA ALA A 760 40.80 35.64 -29.41
C ALA A 760 41.36 34.99 -28.11
N ASP A 761 40.49 34.76 -27.11
CA ASP A 761 40.91 34.08 -25.87
C ASP A 761 41.27 32.62 -26.13
N ALA A 762 40.51 31.95 -27.00
CA ALA A 762 40.77 30.58 -27.40
C ALA A 762 42.17 30.45 -28.03
N LEU A 763 42.54 31.39 -28.92
CA LEU A 763 43.83 31.38 -29.60
C LEU A 763 44.97 31.64 -28.64
N ALA A 764 44.86 32.66 -27.80
CA ALA A 764 45.89 33.00 -26.82
C ALA A 764 46.17 31.83 -25.84
N LEU A 765 45.09 31.11 -25.40
CA LEU A 765 45.25 29.92 -24.58
C LEU A 765 45.87 28.75 -25.37
N ALA A 766 45.39 28.50 -26.59
CA ALA A 766 45.84 27.38 -27.42
C ALA A 766 47.32 27.53 -27.83
N GLU A 767 47.81 28.75 -28.14
CA GLU A 767 49.19 29.02 -28.44
C GLU A 767 50.12 28.76 -27.24
N ARG A 768 49.71 29.17 -26.04
CA ARG A 768 50.42 28.87 -24.79
C ARG A 768 50.51 27.38 -24.51
N ILE A 769 49.37 26.63 -24.72
CA ILE A 769 49.32 25.20 -24.50
C ILE A 769 50.21 24.46 -25.50
N ALA A 770 50.14 24.83 -26.79
CA ALA A 770 50.94 24.23 -27.85
C ALA A 770 52.45 24.49 -27.67
N ALA A 771 52.82 25.66 -27.17
CA ALA A 771 54.22 25.97 -26.83
C ALA A 771 54.74 25.13 -25.64
N ALA A 772 53.90 24.89 -24.63
CA ALA A 772 54.25 24.10 -23.46
C ALA A 772 54.25 22.58 -23.71
N ARG A 773 53.45 22.11 -24.70
CA ARG A 773 53.27 20.69 -25.05
C ARG A 773 53.31 20.47 -26.57
N PRO A 774 54.47 20.66 -27.19
CA PRO A 774 54.59 20.64 -28.65
C PRO A 774 54.26 19.25 -29.25
N ASP A 775 54.50 18.18 -28.52
CA ASP A 775 54.33 16.82 -29.00
C ASP A 775 53.01 16.16 -28.56
N ASP A 776 52.07 16.93 -28.05
CA ASP A 776 50.73 16.47 -27.67
C ASP A 776 49.71 16.77 -28.77
N PHE A 777 49.07 15.70 -29.31
CA PHE A 777 48.09 15.86 -30.37
C PHE A 777 46.88 16.69 -29.94
N SER A 778 46.47 16.63 -28.66
CA SER A 778 45.33 17.39 -28.11
C SER A 778 45.63 18.90 -28.17
N SER A 779 46.85 19.28 -27.81
CA SER A 779 47.33 20.68 -27.88
C SER A 779 47.31 21.22 -29.31
N ALA A 780 47.82 20.44 -30.26
CA ALA A 780 47.82 20.80 -31.70
C ALA A 780 46.37 20.85 -32.25
N ASN A 781 45.49 19.96 -31.86
CA ASN A 781 44.08 19.95 -32.26
C ASN A 781 43.31 21.19 -31.74
N VAL A 782 43.55 21.62 -30.49
CA VAL A 782 42.92 22.81 -29.90
C VAL A 782 43.44 24.07 -30.58
N LEU A 783 44.74 24.11 -30.90
CA LEU A 783 45.31 25.21 -31.64
C LEU A 783 44.69 25.33 -33.04
N ALA A 784 44.50 24.21 -33.74
CA ALA A 784 43.85 24.19 -35.03
C ALA A 784 42.42 24.75 -34.97
N ALA A 785 41.65 24.35 -33.96
CA ALA A 785 40.30 24.83 -33.77
C ALA A 785 40.23 26.33 -33.47
N ALA A 786 41.15 26.84 -32.61
CA ALA A 786 41.23 28.24 -32.25
C ALA A 786 41.68 29.12 -33.42
N LEU A 787 42.61 28.65 -34.24
CA LEU A 787 43.03 29.33 -35.48
C LEU A 787 41.84 29.39 -36.47
N ALA A 788 41.11 28.31 -36.66
CA ALA A 788 39.95 28.25 -37.55
C ALA A 788 38.82 29.19 -37.11
N GLU A 789 38.56 29.29 -35.81
CA GLU A 789 37.56 30.23 -35.25
C GLU A 789 37.92 31.69 -35.50
N ASN A 790 39.22 32.00 -35.60
CA ASN A 790 39.76 33.34 -35.94
C ASN A 790 39.94 33.54 -37.46
N GLY A 791 39.42 32.61 -38.31
CA GLY A 791 39.53 32.72 -39.76
C GLY A 791 40.92 32.41 -40.35
N ARG A 792 41.90 31.99 -39.53
CA ARG A 792 43.26 31.65 -39.92
C ARG A 792 43.34 30.20 -40.44
N TYR A 793 42.60 29.88 -41.52
CA TYR A 793 42.41 28.50 -42.01
C TYR A 793 43.70 27.84 -42.53
N PRO A 794 44.61 28.56 -43.23
CA PRO A 794 45.87 27.92 -43.67
C PRO A 794 46.69 27.44 -42.48
N GLU A 795 46.75 28.20 -41.40
CA GLU A 795 47.48 27.83 -40.20
C GLU A 795 46.75 26.71 -39.41
N ALA A 796 45.42 26.78 -39.42
CA ALA A 796 44.59 25.75 -38.81
C ALA A 796 44.78 24.37 -39.48
N VAL A 797 44.93 24.34 -40.79
CA VAL A 797 45.24 23.12 -41.55
C VAL A 797 46.60 22.52 -41.17
N VAL A 798 47.63 23.42 -41.02
CA VAL A 798 48.95 22.98 -40.58
C VAL A 798 48.91 22.36 -39.18
N ALA A 799 48.25 23.03 -38.26
CA ALA A 799 48.09 22.55 -36.87
C ALA A 799 47.29 21.24 -36.79
N ALA A 800 46.19 21.13 -37.58
CA ALA A 800 45.37 19.92 -37.63
C ALA A 800 46.12 18.73 -38.23
N THR A 801 46.94 18.97 -39.31
CA THR A 801 47.80 17.93 -39.92
C THR A 801 48.82 17.44 -38.89
N ARG A 802 49.43 18.34 -38.13
CA ARG A 802 50.30 17.97 -37.02
C ARG A 802 49.62 17.15 -35.95
N ALA A 803 48.39 17.57 -35.54
CA ALA A 803 47.60 16.80 -34.58
C ALA A 803 47.33 15.37 -35.06
N LEU A 804 46.97 15.21 -36.35
CA LEU A 804 46.73 13.91 -36.96
C LEU A 804 48.04 13.07 -37.01
N ALA A 805 49.17 13.68 -37.37
CA ALA A 805 50.45 12.98 -37.38
C ALA A 805 50.85 12.48 -35.98
N LEU A 806 50.68 13.30 -34.96
CA LEU A 806 50.96 12.91 -33.58
C LEU A 806 49.99 11.80 -33.08
N ALA A 807 48.73 11.89 -33.45
CA ALA A 807 47.72 10.90 -33.09
C ALA A 807 47.89 9.56 -33.83
N ALA A 808 48.46 9.54 -35.03
CA ALA A 808 48.70 8.33 -35.83
C ALA A 808 49.57 7.29 -35.10
N ALA A 809 50.43 7.73 -34.20
CA ALA A 809 51.22 6.84 -33.36
C ALA A 809 50.39 5.92 -32.45
N ALA A 810 49.19 6.36 -32.09
CA ALA A 810 48.25 5.55 -31.24
C ALA A 810 47.59 4.39 -32.01
N ARG A 811 47.61 4.40 -33.35
CA ARG A 811 46.95 3.41 -34.23
C ARG A 811 45.48 3.14 -33.88
N ASP A 812 44.79 4.11 -33.33
CA ASP A 812 43.38 4.01 -32.92
C ASP A 812 42.48 4.86 -33.83
N PRO A 813 41.63 4.24 -34.66
CA PRO A 813 40.65 4.96 -35.47
C PRO A 813 39.68 5.85 -34.69
N ALA A 814 39.41 5.54 -33.44
CA ALA A 814 38.56 6.34 -32.62
C ALA A 814 39.19 7.72 -32.32
N VAL A 815 40.50 7.83 -32.33
CA VAL A 815 41.25 9.06 -32.15
C VAL A 815 41.46 9.82 -33.47
N THR A 816 41.82 9.11 -34.54
CA THR A 816 42.20 9.73 -35.82
C THR A 816 41.00 10.22 -36.63
N ALA A 817 39.89 9.41 -36.73
CA ALA A 817 38.75 9.79 -37.56
C ALA A 817 38.06 11.12 -37.19
N PRO A 818 37.95 11.53 -35.91
CA PRO A 818 37.46 12.86 -35.54
C PRO A 818 38.43 13.98 -36.00
N LEU A 819 39.75 13.76 -35.93
CA LEU A 819 40.76 14.73 -36.38
C LEU A 819 40.74 14.92 -37.89
N GLU A 820 40.57 13.84 -38.68
CA GLU A 820 40.42 13.89 -40.15
C GLU A 820 39.20 14.72 -40.55
N ARG A 821 38.08 14.53 -39.90
CA ARG A 821 36.85 15.31 -40.17
C ARG A 821 37.07 16.83 -39.89
N ARG A 822 37.78 17.16 -38.84
CA ARG A 822 38.13 18.54 -38.50
C ARG A 822 39.05 19.14 -39.51
N LEU A 823 40.10 18.41 -39.90
CA LEU A 823 41.02 18.83 -40.93
C LEU A 823 40.29 19.14 -42.26
N ALA A 824 39.38 18.25 -42.71
CA ALA A 824 38.57 18.48 -43.88
C ALA A 824 37.68 19.71 -43.80
N ALA A 825 37.12 20.00 -42.60
CA ALA A 825 36.35 21.21 -42.36
C ALA A 825 37.22 22.49 -42.52
N TYR A 826 38.42 22.47 -41.96
CA TYR A 826 39.37 23.62 -42.04
C TYR A 826 39.91 23.80 -43.48
N GLN A 827 40.18 22.75 -44.22
CA GLN A 827 40.50 22.80 -45.62
C GLN A 827 39.39 23.42 -46.47
N ALA A 828 38.15 23.23 -46.07
CA ALA A 828 36.97 23.82 -46.70
C ALA A 828 36.67 25.24 -46.20
N GLY A 829 37.54 25.89 -45.43
CA GLY A 829 37.37 27.23 -44.88
C GLY A 829 36.21 27.35 -43.88
N ARG A 830 35.92 26.27 -43.16
CA ARG A 830 34.83 26.23 -42.14
C ARG A 830 35.36 25.93 -40.76
N PRO A 831 34.99 26.69 -39.74
CA PRO A 831 35.34 26.35 -38.38
C PRO A 831 34.56 25.11 -37.91
N TRP A 832 35.15 24.32 -37.02
CA TRP A 832 34.51 23.20 -36.39
C TRP A 832 33.50 23.65 -35.33
N ARG A 833 32.36 22.97 -35.29
CA ARG A 833 31.34 23.18 -34.25
C ARG A 833 31.00 21.85 -33.59
N GLN A 834 31.01 21.86 -32.28
CA GLN A 834 30.72 20.62 -31.49
C GLN A 834 29.59 20.82 -30.51
#